data_9f2efb590d7e7c339f6ed47497cfe231
#
_entry.id   9f2efb590d7e7c339f6ed47497cfe231
#
_cell.length_a   1.000
_cell.length_b   1.000
_cell.length_c   1.000
_cell.angle_alpha   90.00
_cell.angle_beta   90.00
_cell.angle_gamma   90.00
#
_symmetry.space_group_name_H-M   'P 1'
#
loop_
_entity.id
_entity.type
_entity.pdbx_description
1 polymer ?
#
loop_
_entity_poly.entity_id
_entity_poly.type
_entity_poly.pdbx_seq_one_letter_code
_entity_poly.pdbx_strand_id
1 'polypeptide(L)'
;MSTKFLLRSFAGGEITPELAGRLDLVKYQTGLALARNFITLPHGPAARRPGFEFINEAKDSTQAVRLIPFAFSASQTAVLEFGHQYIRFHIDGGTLLEATKAIASIAGSTVNTSSAHGYSTGDWVYIGSRYHKVTVVDADTFTTTDLWGTATTASGTTAARVYTIASPYAAADLFDLHYAQSADVVTITHPGYSTRELKRLGATNWTLTTVSFAAPTNAPSDLVVTATVAENKTLTTQKYVVTTVAADGVTESLPSDPIAVSNNLTLAGNYNTLTWSAVGGATRYNAYKLRGGIYGYIGQARPNTGAVTKTISTIDRPGAGDKTVTVTTSAAHGFANEDLVLIESTGVATLDGAWVITVTGASTFTYTSVTDSTDSAATGTASIPELSIIDDNVMADTLTPPPEDIIALNTGAGDYPGTTTYHEQRRWFAGTDNKPQVLWATRTGTEANLTSSVPARDADGLELRIAASQYNQIRHLVALADLIALTAGGEFRIYSDGAPAITPTSVSIKPQGYAGASNVQPVVTTGSVLYVQAQGSRLRELSYSWEANAYRTVDASIMAPHRFNGYTVTDLTYSRAPDSITWAVRDDGVLLGMTYVPDQQVYGWHAHDTAGEFESVCTVSEGSEDVLYAVVKRTVNARTVRYVERLRSRIFTAQEDAFFVDSGLTYSGSPVSTVGGLYHLEGQTVDILADGAVEARQVVTNGQVTLGTAASTVHVGLPITADLVTLPLAMEGAAAAGQGTVKNINKVHLRVSQSSVVKAGPAFDRLREYPARAVTDPYGSPPALRNGELALSIDPSWNQDAALCVRQDLPLPLTVLSMTLEIQSGG
;
A
#
# COMPACT_ATOMS: atom_id res chain seq x y z
N MET A 1 38.04 40.54 19.19
CA MET A 1 37.44 40.75 17.85
C MET A 1 36.21 39.88 17.76
N SER A 2 35.07 40.39 17.24
CA SER A 2 33.93 39.52 16.98
C SER A 2 34.15 38.78 15.65
N THR A 3 34.05 37.47 15.66
CA THR A 3 34.14 36.66 14.46
C THR A 3 32.72 36.27 14.03
N LYS A 4 32.43 36.33 12.71
CA LYS A 4 31.13 35.91 12.17
C LYS A 4 31.23 34.45 11.75
N PHE A 5 30.28 33.64 12.23
CA PHE A 5 30.11 32.22 11.85
C PHE A 5 28.78 32.06 11.12
N LEU A 6 28.82 31.49 9.91
CA LEU A 6 27.65 31.33 9.06
C LEU A 6 27.25 29.86 8.95
N LEU A 7 26.06 29.52 9.46
CA LEU A 7 25.38 28.27 9.22
C LEU A 7 24.49 28.42 7.99
N ARG A 8 24.84 27.76 6.89
CA ARG A 8 24.23 27.93 5.55
C ARG A 8 23.08 27.01 5.28
N SER A 9 23.02 25.89 5.99
CA SER A 9 22.07 24.82 5.73
C SER A 9 21.83 24.02 7.00
N PHE A 10 20.64 23.41 7.10
CA PHE A 10 20.23 22.51 8.17
C PHE A 10 19.85 21.12 7.63
N ALA A 11 20.17 20.84 6.37
CA ALA A 11 19.81 19.58 5.68
C ALA A 11 20.46 18.32 6.32
N GLY A 12 21.47 18.50 7.16
CA GLY A 12 22.04 17.39 7.96
C GLY A 12 21.09 16.88 9.04
N GLY A 13 20.07 17.66 9.41
CA GLY A 13 19.14 17.31 10.47
C GLY A 13 19.80 17.21 11.85
N GLU A 14 19.17 16.48 12.75
CA GLU A 14 19.75 16.22 14.07
C GLU A 14 20.94 15.28 13.99
N ILE A 15 21.98 15.62 14.74
CA ILE A 15 23.19 14.82 14.86
C ILE A 15 23.37 14.42 16.33
N THR A 16 23.74 13.16 16.55
CA THR A 16 23.97 12.64 17.91
C THR A 16 25.05 13.43 18.65
N PRO A 17 24.88 13.69 19.95
CA PRO A 17 25.90 14.30 20.78
C PRO A 17 27.24 13.55 20.77
N GLU A 18 27.27 12.26 20.49
CA GLU A 18 28.48 11.45 20.37
C GLU A 18 29.39 11.91 19.22
N LEU A 19 28.86 12.62 18.25
CA LEU A 19 29.59 13.22 17.12
C LEU A 19 30.01 14.68 17.36
N ALA A 20 29.74 15.24 18.54
CA ALA A 20 30.02 16.65 18.84
C ALA A 20 31.50 17.05 18.66
N GLY A 21 32.45 16.11 18.73
CA GLY A 21 33.86 16.30 18.49
C GLY A 21 34.33 16.16 17.03
N ARG A 22 33.46 15.68 16.13
CA ARG A 22 33.83 15.30 14.77
C ARG A 22 33.63 16.45 13.77
N LEU A 23 34.45 17.49 13.94
CA LEU A 23 34.45 18.68 13.07
C LEU A 23 34.88 18.39 11.64
N ASP A 24 35.58 17.28 11.43
CA ASP A 24 36.00 16.76 10.12
C ASP A 24 34.82 16.28 9.24
N LEU A 25 33.68 16.01 9.84
CA LEU A 25 32.49 15.59 9.10
C LEU A 25 31.80 16.80 8.42
N VAL A 26 31.69 16.77 7.10
CA VAL A 26 30.96 17.81 6.35
C VAL A 26 29.53 17.99 6.86
N LYS A 27 28.87 16.90 7.25
CA LYS A 27 27.51 16.90 7.80
C LYS A 27 27.39 17.64 9.14
N TYR A 28 28.48 17.78 9.89
CA TYR A 28 28.51 18.57 11.15
C TYR A 28 28.17 20.05 10.89
N GLN A 29 28.66 20.61 9.78
CA GLN A 29 28.41 22.02 9.44
C GLN A 29 26.98 22.30 9.00
N THR A 30 26.20 21.27 8.67
CA THR A 30 24.80 21.36 8.24
C THR A 30 23.83 20.72 9.24
N GLY A 31 24.35 20.25 10.38
CA GLY A 31 23.59 19.56 11.41
C GLY A 31 23.10 20.48 12.52
N LEU A 32 22.18 19.93 13.30
CA LEU A 32 21.57 20.56 14.48
C LEU A 32 21.73 19.64 15.69
N ALA A 33 21.78 20.20 16.88
CA ALA A 33 21.70 19.45 18.13
C ALA A 33 20.25 19.07 18.46
N LEU A 34 19.29 19.89 18.01
CA LEU A 34 17.85 19.66 18.16
C LEU A 34 17.09 20.28 16.99
N ALA A 35 16.15 19.50 16.42
CA ALA A 35 15.15 19.97 15.47
C ALA A 35 13.77 19.42 15.89
N ARG A 36 13.17 20.07 16.89
CA ARG A 36 11.87 19.68 17.43
C ARG A 36 10.76 20.48 16.76
N ASN A 37 9.78 19.80 16.16
CA ASN A 37 8.68 20.42 15.39
C ASN A 37 9.16 21.34 14.25
N PHE A 38 10.36 21.08 13.74
CA PHE A 38 10.89 21.64 12.51
C PHE A 38 11.15 20.53 11.50
N ILE A 39 10.89 20.79 10.25
CA ILE A 39 11.24 19.96 9.11
C ILE A 39 12.50 20.57 8.48
N THR A 40 13.56 19.80 8.35
CA THR A 40 14.75 20.22 7.61
C THR A 40 14.52 19.97 6.13
N LEU A 41 14.56 21.02 5.32
CA LEU A 41 14.26 20.89 3.89
C LEU A 41 15.49 20.43 3.09
N PRO A 42 15.32 19.72 1.96
CA PRO A 42 16.43 19.15 1.19
C PRO A 42 17.47 20.17 0.75
N HIS A 43 17.01 21.38 0.42
CA HIS A 43 17.84 22.49 -0.06
C HIS A 43 18.43 23.38 1.05
N GLY A 44 18.25 23.01 2.33
CA GLY A 44 18.94 23.60 3.46
C GLY A 44 18.12 24.26 4.55
N PRO A 45 16.99 24.91 4.29
CA PRO A 45 16.20 25.55 5.32
C PRO A 45 15.65 24.62 6.39
N ALA A 46 15.36 25.19 7.57
CA ALA A 46 14.55 24.55 8.59
C ALA A 46 13.20 25.28 8.68
N ALA A 47 12.11 24.60 8.35
CA ALA A 47 10.76 25.13 8.38
C ALA A 47 9.99 24.55 9.56
N ARG A 48 9.28 25.39 10.31
CA ARG A 48 8.36 24.92 11.34
C ARG A 48 7.34 23.97 10.72
N ARG A 49 7.07 22.84 11.38
CA ARG A 49 6.01 21.89 11.01
C ARG A 49 4.65 22.59 11.05
N PRO A 50 3.80 22.48 10.01
CA PRO A 50 2.40 22.91 10.13
C PRO A 50 1.66 22.08 11.16
N GLY A 51 0.49 22.51 11.54
CA GLY A 51 -0.37 21.82 12.50
C GLY A 51 -1.09 20.63 11.90
N PHE A 52 -1.59 19.77 12.78
CA PHE A 52 -2.51 18.70 12.45
C PHE A 52 -3.97 19.15 12.61
N GLU A 53 -4.74 19.02 11.54
CA GLU A 53 -6.17 19.27 11.50
C GLU A 53 -6.92 18.06 12.06
N PHE A 54 -7.89 18.28 12.94
CA PHE A 54 -8.76 17.24 13.46
C PHE A 54 -9.75 16.78 12.38
N ILE A 55 -9.82 15.48 12.13
CA ILE A 55 -10.77 14.87 11.18
C ILE A 55 -11.92 14.22 11.92
N ASN A 56 -11.62 13.27 12.80
CA ASN A 56 -12.63 12.57 13.58
C ASN A 56 -12.00 11.82 14.76
N GLU A 57 -12.85 11.51 15.74
CA GLU A 57 -12.52 10.53 16.76
C GLU A 57 -12.66 9.12 16.19
N ALA A 58 -11.72 8.20 16.51
CA ALA A 58 -11.82 6.79 16.15
C ALA A 58 -13.15 6.19 16.65
N LYS A 59 -13.69 5.23 15.91
CA LYS A 59 -14.98 4.60 16.29
C LYS A 59 -14.96 4.03 17.69
N ASP A 60 -13.81 3.47 18.09
CA ASP A 60 -13.52 3.02 19.45
C ASP A 60 -12.16 3.57 19.89
N SER A 61 -12.20 4.76 20.49
CA SER A 61 -11.00 5.43 21.02
C SER A 61 -10.33 4.69 22.19
N THR A 62 -10.97 3.67 22.76
CA THR A 62 -10.39 2.90 23.88
C THR A 62 -9.32 1.91 23.40
N GLN A 63 -9.30 1.59 22.11
CA GLN A 63 -8.44 0.59 21.49
C GLN A 63 -7.49 1.22 20.49
N ALA A 64 -6.37 0.54 20.22
CA ALA A 64 -5.44 0.95 19.17
C ALA A 64 -6.11 0.93 17.78
N VAL A 65 -5.68 1.85 16.93
CA VAL A 65 -6.17 2.03 15.56
C VAL A 65 -4.98 2.17 14.63
N ARG A 66 -5.03 1.54 13.48
CA ARG A 66 -4.02 1.65 12.43
C ARG A 66 -4.59 2.27 11.17
N LEU A 67 -3.83 3.18 10.56
CA LEU A 67 -4.15 3.77 9.27
C LEU A 67 -3.44 3.02 8.14
N ILE A 68 -4.19 2.71 7.08
CA ILE A 68 -3.65 2.08 5.87
C ILE A 68 -4.03 2.94 4.66
N PRO A 69 -3.08 3.25 3.75
CA PRO A 69 -3.39 4.04 2.57
C PRO A 69 -4.14 3.22 1.52
N PHE A 70 -5.00 3.88 0.77
CA PHE A 70 -5.66 3.35 -0.41
C PHE A 70 -5.62 4.40 -1.53
N ALA A 71 -5.11 4.02 -2.68
CA ALA A 71 -5.04 4.89 -3.86
C ALA A 71 -5.88 4.29 -5.00
N PHE A 72 -7.06 4.86 -5.25
CA PHE A 72 -7.93 4.45 -6.35
C PHE A 72 -7.41 4.99 -7.69
N SER A 73 -6.96 6.26 -7.67
CA SER A 73 -6.32 6.93 -8.80
C SER A 73 -5.32 7.96 -8.27
N ALA A 74 -4.59 8.62 -9.15
CA ALA A 74 -3.65 9.67 -8.76
C ALA A 74 -4.29 10.85 -8.01
N SER A 75 -5.61 11.05 -8.13
CA SER A 75 -6.36 12.14 -7.51
C SER A 75 -7.48 11.68 -6.56
N GLN A 76 -7.69 10.38 -6.43
CA GLN A 76 -8.73 9.80 -5.56
C GLN A 76 -8.06 8.79 -4.64
N THR A 77 -7.84 9.21 -3.41
CA THR A 77 -7.22 8.41 -2.38
C THR A 77 -8.12 8.35 -1.16
N ALA A 78 -7.90 7.39 -0.31
CA ALA A 78 -8.58 7.25 0.97
C ALA A 78 -7.61 6.76 2.04
N VAL A 79 -7.87 7.13 3.27
CA VAL A 79 -7.23 6.58 4.45
C VAL A 79 -8.20 5.60 5.09
N LEU A 80 -7.76 4.37 5.26
CA LEU A 80 -8.51 3.30 5.89
C LEU A 80 -8.17 3.26 7.38
N GLU A 81 -9.13 3.57 8.23
CA GLU A 81 -9.02 3.42 9.68
C GLU A 81 -9.38 1.99 10.06
N PHE A 82 -8.38 1.17 10.36
CA PHE A 82 -8.56 -0.17 10.92
C PHE A 82 -8.61 -0.09 12.43
N GLY A 83 -9.74 -0.47 13.01
CA GLY A 83 -9.91 -0.60 14.44
C GLY A 83 -10.38 -2.00 14.83
N HIS A 84 -10.73 -2.18 16.10
CA HIS A 84 -11.20 -3.48 16.62
C HIS A 84 -12.47 -3.93 15.90
N GLN A 85 -12.32 -4.91 15.00
CA GLN A 85 -13.38 -5.53 14.20
C GLN A 85 -14.16 -4.58 13.29
N TYR A 86 -13.53 -3.46 12.86
CA TYR A 86 -14.14 -2.55 11.88
C TYR A 86 -13.11 -1.89 10.97
N ILE A 87 -13.60 -1.33 9.85
CA ILE A 87 -12.86 -0.43 8.95
C ILE A 87 -13.75 0.79 8.68
N ARG A 88 -13.20 2.00 8.86
CA ARG A 88 -13.75 3.29 8.44
C ARG A 88 -12.90 3.91 7.34
N PHE A 89 -13.44 4.93 6.69
CA PHE A 89 -12.83 5.54 5.52
C PHE A 89 -12.79 7.06 5.67
N HIS A 90 -11.63 7.65 5.39
CA HIS A 90 -11.45 9.10 5.37
C HIS A 90 -10.97 9.51 3.98
N ILE A 91 -11.55 10.59 3.42
CA ILE A 91 -11.27 11.08 2.08
C ILE A 91 -11.19 12.60 2.14
N ASP A 92 -10.14 13.19 1.57
CA ASP A 92 -9.95 14.65 1.47
C ASP A 92 -10.19 15.40 2.80
N GLY A 93 -9.65 14.87 3.90
CA GLY A 93 -9.80 15.49 5.22
C GLY A 93 -11.17 15.31 5.87
N GLY A 94 -12.05 14.47 5.34
CA GLY A 94 -13.37 14.16 5.89
C GLY A 94 -13.59 12.67 6.13
N THR A 95 -14.47 12.32 7.05
CA THR A 95 -14.91 10.93 7.25
C THR A 95 -16.04 10.62 6.27
N LEU A 96 -15.97 9.46 5.60
CA LEU A 96 -16.95 9.05 4.61
C LEU A 96 -18.33 8.81 5.26
N LEU A 97 -19.35 9.46 4.73
CA LEU A 97 -20.73 9.40 5.21
C LEU A 97 -21.62 8.67 4.21
N GLU A 98 -22.64 7.98 4.72
CA GLU A 98 -23.74 7.48 3.92
C GLU A 98 -24.71 8.59 3.52
N ALA A 99 -25.71 8.26 2.72
CA ALA A 99 -26.74 9.19 2.30
C ALA A 99 -27.47 9.81 3.51
N THR A 100 -27.70 11.12 3.47
CA THR A 100 -28.36 11.86 4.54
C THR A 100 -29.82 11.47 4.73
N LYS A 101 -30.27 11.47 5.98
CA LYS A 101 -31.67 11.36 6.37
C LYS A 101 -32.16 12.74 6.87
N ALA A 102 -33.33 13.17 6.42
CA ALA A 102 -33.91 14.39 6.91
C ALA A 102 -34.39 14.22 8.37
N ILE A 103 -34.12 15.20 9.21
CA ILE A 103 -34.56 15.25 10.59
C ILE A 103 -35.90 15.98 10.67
N ALA A 104 -36.87 15.34 11.29
CA ALA A 104 -38.20 15.93 11.53
C ALA A 104 -38.23 16.82 12.79
N SER A 105 -37.56 16.37 13.87
CA SER A 105 -37.45 17.14 15.10
C SER A 105 -36.30 16.73 15.96
N ILE A 106 -35.78 17.64 16.76
CA ILE A 106 -34.75 17.39 17.78
C ILE A 106 -35.23 17.93 19.14
N ALA A 107 -35.12 17.13 20.17
CA ALA A 107 -35.36 17.51 21.56
C ALA A 107 -34.18 17.08 22.44
N GLY A 108 -33.21 17.99 22.64
CA GLY A 108 -31.95 17.69 23.34
C GLY A 108 -31.13 16.61 22.65
N SER A 109 -30.99 15.45 23.25
CA SER A 109 -30.31 14.30 22.68
C SER A 109 -31.21 13.38 21.83
N THR A 110 -32.53 13.59 21.83
CA THR A 110 -33.49 12.78 21.07
C THR A 110 -33.71 13.38 19.70
N VAL A 111 -33.53 12.57 18.67
CA VAL A 111 -33.63 12.95 17.25
C VAL A 111 -34.68 12.06 16.60
N ASN A 112 -35.65 12.69 15.90
CA ASN A 112 -36.64 12.00 15.08
C ASN A 112 -36.36 12.30 13.62
N THR A 113 -36.25 11.29 12.79
CA THR A 113 -36.09 11.42 11.34
C THR A 113 -37.43 11.43 10.63
N SER A 114 -37.50 12.01 9.45
CA SER A 114 -38.74 12.08 8.63
C SER A 114 -39.12 10.74 7.98
N SER A 115 -38.24 9.76 8.04
CA SER A 115 -38.44 8.39 7.55
C SER A 115 -37.48 7.46 8.28
N ALA A 116 -37.70 6.16 8.21
CA ALA A 116 -36.87 5.17 8.85
C ALA A 116 -35.38 5.42 8.58
N HIS A 117 -34.62 5.59 9.67
CA HIS A 117 -33.20 5.94 9.56
C HIS A 117 -32.32 4.73 9.19
N GLY A 118 -32.68 3.51 9.60
CA GLY A 118 -31.91 2.29 9.33
C GLY A 118 -30.59 2.19 10.09
N TYR A 119 -30.43 2.95 11.18
CA TYR A 119 -29.24 2.90 12.05
C TYR A 119 -29.35 1.77 13.06
N SER A 120 -28.21 1.36 13.58
CA SER A 120 -28.09 0.41 14.69
C SER A 120 -27.53 1.11 15.93
N THR A 121 -27.90 0.63 17.12
CA THR A 121 -27.29 1.13 18.36
C THR A 121 -25.76 0.91 18.31
N GLY A 122 -25.01 1.99 18.56
CA GLY A 122 -23.56 2.01 18.45
C GLY A 122 -23.00 2.61 17.14
N ASP A 123 -23.87 2.86 16.15
CA ASP A 123 -23.46 3.60 14.96
C ASP A 123 -23.03 5.02 15.29
N TRP A 124 -22.16 5.58 14.47
CA TRP A 124 -21.80 6.99 14.50
C TRP A 124 -22.55 7.74 13.42
N VAL A 125 -23.10 8.89 13.78
CA VAL A 125 -23.90 9.74 12.90
C VAL A 125 -23.40 11.17 12.97
N TYR A 126 -23.27 11.82 11.83
CA TYR A 126 -22.92 13.23 11.71
C TYR A 126 -24.21 14.06 11.63
N ILE A 127 -24.38 15.02 12.56
CA ILE A 127 -25.51 15.94 12.63
C ILE A 127 -24.97 17.35 12.85
N GLY A 128 -25.27 18.27 11.92
CA GLY A 128 -24.74 19.63 11.95
C GLY A 128 -23.21 19.66 11.80
N SER A 129 -22.50 19.98 12.86
CA SER A 129 -21.03 20.04 12.89
C SER A 129 -20.40 19.04 13.84
N ARG A 130 -21.13 17.98 14.24
CA ARG A 130 -20.67 17.05 15.28
C ARG A 130 -20.99 15.61 14.93
N TYR A 131 -20.07 14.71 15.30
CA TYR A 131 -20.27 13.26 15.29
C TYR A 131 -20.87 12.82 16.62
N HIS A 132 -21.89 11.96 16.56
CA HIS A 132 -22.59 11.42 17.71
C HIS A 132 -22.67 9.90 17.61
N LYS A 133 -22.52 9.21 18.74
CA LYS A 133 -22.87 7.81 18.84
C LYS A 133 -24.37 7.69 19.12
N VAL A 134 -25.05 6.77 18.42
CA VAL A 134 -26.51 6.65 18.53
C VAL A 134 -26.94 5.44 19.36
N THR A 135 -28.04 5.63 20.09
CA THR A 135 -28.82 4.53 20.67
C THR A 135 -30.21 4.56 20.04
N VAL A 136 -30.54 3.52 19.29
CA VAL A 136 -31.80 3.41 18.56
C VAL A 136 -32.93 3.15 19.53
N VAL A 137 -34.03 3.93 19.43
CA VAL A 137 -35.25 3.80 20.19
C VAL A 137 -36.30 3.03 19.38
N ASP A 138 -36.51 3.47 18.14
CA ASP A 138 -37.42 2.83 17.18
C ASP A 138 -36.93 3.10 15.71
N ALA A 139 -37.77 2.82 14.73
CA ALA A 139 -37.41 2.96 13.32
C ALA A 139 -37.06 4.39 12.90
N ASP A 140 -37.64 5.38 13.50
CA ASP A 140 -37.51 6.80 13.16
C ASP A 140 -36.87 7.63 14.27
N THR A 141 -36.64 7.05 15.47
CA THR A 141 -36.17 7.75 16.67
C THR A 141 -34.88 7.15 17.21
N PHE A 142 -33.91 7.99 17.53
CA PHE A 142 -32.70 7.61 18.24
C PHE A 142 -32.24 8.71 19.21
N THR A 143 -31.42 8.34 20.17
CA THR A 143 -30.74 9.29 21.06
C THR A 143 -29.26 9.39 20.74
N THR A 144 -28.67 10.56 21.00
CA THR A 144 -27.26 10.88 20.72
C THR A 144 -26.44 10.94 22.00
N THR A 145 -25.28 10.28 21.98
CA THR A 145 -24.29 10.28 23.05
C THR A 145 -22.89 10.51 22.50
N ASP A 146 -21.92 10.80 23.37
CA ASP A 146 -20.50 10.64 23.06
C ASP A 146 -20.08 9.14 23.15
N LEU A 147 -18.81 8.83 22.88
CA LEU A 147 -18.27 7.47 23.02
C LEU A 147 -18.48 6.89 24.43
N TRP A 148 -18.53 7.75 25.44
CA TRP A 148 -18.59 7.38 26.85
C TRP A 148 -20.02 7.25 27.37
N GLY A 149 -21.01 7.42 26.50
CA GLY A 149 -22.42 7.31 26.84
C GLY A 149 -23.04 8.58 27.46
N THR A 150 -22.30 9.70 27.52
CA THR A 150 -22.85 10.98 27.96
C THR A 150 -23.78 11.54 26.87
N ALA A 151 -25.01 11.90 27.24
CA ALA A 151 -25.97 12.49 26.32
C ALA A 151 -25.43 13.77 25.68
N THR A 152 -25.50 13.85 24.35
CA THR A 152 -25.03 15.01 23.58
C THR A 152 -26.21 15.68 22.89
N THR A 153 -26.28 17.00 22.93
CA THR A 153 -27.28 17.75 22.20
C THR A 153 -26.98 17.73 20.71
N ALA A 154 -27.96 17.32 19.90
CA ALA A 154 -27.85 17.40 18.44
C ALA A 154 -28.43 18.73 17.94
N SER A 155 -27.92 19.25 16.83
CA SER A 155 -28.44 20.46 16.17
C SER A 155 -28.15 20.38 14.68
N GLY A 156 -29.19 20.28 13.87
CA GLY A 156 -29.09 20.16 12.41
C GLY A 156 -30.41 19.76 11.78
N THR A 157 -30.44 19.74 10.46
CA THR A 157 -31.64 19.37 9.65
C THR A 157 -31.50 18.01 9.00
N THR A 158 -30.29 17.45 9.00
CA THR A 158 -29.98 16.15 8.41
C THR A 158 -29.06 15.34 9.30
N ALA A 159 -29.17 14.01 9.24
CA ALA A 159 -28.31 13.04 9.89
C ALA A 159 -27.71 12.11 8.83
N ALA A 160 -26.42 11.83 8.90
CA ALA A 160 -25.74 10.89 8.01
C ALA A 160 -24.90 9.90 8.83
N ARG A 161 -25.11 8.60 8.60
CA ARG A 161 -24.28 7.56 9.25
C ARG A 161 -22.86 7.59 8.71
N VAL A 162 -21.89 7.43 9.59
CA VAL A 162 -20.49 7.21 9.20
C VAL A 162 -20.37 5.83 8.56
N TYR A 163 -19.92 5.79 7.32
CA TYR A 163 -19.75 4.54 6.60
C TYR A 163 -18.70 3.66 7.27
N THR A 164 -19.07 2.44 7.60
CA THR A 164 -18.23 1.50 8.34
C THR A 164 -18.55 0.08 7.90
N ILE A 165 -17.52 -0.72 7.66
CA ILE A 165 -17.68 -2.16 7.38
C ILE A 165 -17.08 -2.98 8.53
N ALA A 166 -17.56 -4.21 8.70
CA ALA A 166 -17.01 -5.15 9.67
C ALA A 166 -15.70 -5.76 9.18
N SER A 167 -14.78 -6.03 10.10
CA SER A 167 -13.54 -6.77 9.83
C SER A 167 -13.32 -7.83 10.92
N PRO A 168 -12.54 -8.89 10.67
CA PRO A 168 -12.25 -9.89 11.69
C PRO A 168 -11.12 -9.50 12.64
N TYR A 169 -10.34 -8.46 12.33
CA TYR A 169 -9.07 -8.16 12.99
C TYR A 169 -9.27 -7.55 14.37
N ALA A 170 -8.59 -8.11 15.37
CA ALA A 170 -8.56 -7.55 16.71
C ALA A 170 -7.57 -6.38 16.81
N ALA A 171 -7.79 -5.45 17.74
CA ALA A 171 -6.93 -4.27 17.90
C ALA A 171 -5.46 -4.62 18.17
N ALA A 172 -5.20 -5.73 18.86
CA ALA A 172 -3.85 -6.19 19.16
C ALA A 172 -3.04 -6.61 17.91
N ASP A 173 -3.73 -6.99 16.84
CA ASP A 173 -3.12 -7.60 15.64
C ASP A 173 -3.01 -6.59 14.48
N LEU A 174 -3.49 -5.36 14.64
CA LEU A 174 -3.59 -4.39 13.56
C LEU A 174 -2.23 -3.98 12.99
N PHE A 175 -1.20 -3.87 13.83
CA PHE A 175 0.13 -3.47 13.40
C PHE A 175 0.93 -4.62 12.75
N ASP A 176 0.44 -5.86 12.88
CA ASP A 176 1.00 -7.03 12.20
C ASP A 176 0.30 -7.34 10.86
N LEU A 177 -0.71 -6.55 10.47
CA LEU A 177 -1.31 -6.63 9.14
C LEU A 177 -0.31 -6.20 8.08
N HIS A 178 -0.14 -7.01 7.03
CA HIS A 178 0.58 -6.63 5.82
C HIS A 178 -0.40 -6.53 4.65
N TYR A 179 -0.10 -5.64 3.74
CA TYR A 179 -1.01 -5.40 2.62
C TYR A 179 -0.25 -5.07 1.33
N ALA A 180 -0.89 -5.41 0.22
CA ALA A 180 -0.49 -4.98 -1.10
C ALA A 180 -1.73 -4.56 -1.88
N GLN A 181 -1.66 -3.45 -2.58
CA GLN A 181 -2.75 -2.96 -3.41
C GLN A 181 -2.48 -3.20 -4.88
N SER A 182 -3.50 -3.64 -5.61
CA SER A 182 -3.54 -3.68 -7.07
C SER A 182 -4.89 -3.13 -7.52
N ALA A 183 -4.88 -2.02 -8.27
CA ALA A 183 -6.10 -1.30 -8.67
C ALA A 183 -7.05 -1.06 -7.47
N ASP A 184 -8.31 -1.49 -7.57
CA ASP A 184 -9.35 -1.31 -6.55
C ASP A 184 -9.36 -2.38 -5.44
N VAL A 185 -8.33 -3.20 -5.36
CA VAL A 185 -8.25 -4.33 -4.44
C VAL A 185 -7.03 -4.20 -3.54
N VAL A 186 -7.24 -4.21 -2.23
CA VAL A 186 -6.18 -4.37 -1.23
C VAL A 186 -6.21 -5.79 -0.69
N THR A 187 -5.13 -6.51 -0.90
CA THR A 187 -4.92 -7.82 -0.27
C THR A 187 -4.33 -7.61 1.10
N ILE A 188 -4.95 -8.20 2.09
CA ILE A 188 -4.55 -8.10 3.50
C ILE A 188 -4.16 -9.49 3.99
N THR A 189 -2.97 -9.59 4.56
CA THR A 189 -2.40 -10.84 5.11
C THR A 189 -2.01 -10.65 6.57
N HIS A 190 -2.14 -11.74 7.33
CA HIS A 190 -1.72 -11.83 8.72
C HIS A 190 -1.64 -13.32 9.11
N PRO A 191 -0.62 -13.81 9.81
CA PRO A 191 -0.47 -15.24 10.11
C PRO A 191 -1.63 -15.84 10.93
N GLY A 192 -2.33 -15.03 11.72
CA GLY A 192 -3.49 -15.45 12.54
C GLY A 192 -4.84 -15.40 11.83
N TYR A 193 -4.93 -14.84 10.61
CA TYR A 193 -6.19 -14.66 9.89
C TYR A 193 -6.07 -15.09 8.44
N SER A 194 -7.15 -15.67 7.90
CA SER A 194 -7.21 -15.98 6.47
C SER A 194 -7.00 -14.73 5.62
N THR A 195 -6.23 -14.85 4.54
CA THR A 195 -6.02 -13.77 3.57
C THR A 195 -7.33 -13.22 3.06
N ARG A 196 -7.48 -11.90 3.03
CA ARG A 196 -8.69 -11.22 2.58
C ARG A 196 -8.38 -10.16 1.54
N GLU A 197 -9.37 -9.90 0.72
CA GLU A 197 -9.38 -8.80 -0.24
C GLU A 197 -10.42 -7.78 0.17
N LEU A 198 -9.96 -6.54 0.37
CA LEU A 198 -10.81 -5.38 0.49
C LEU A 198 -10.98 -4.76 -0.90
N LYS A 199 -12.21 -4.83 -1.44
CA LYS A 199 -12.55 -4.36 -2.79
C LYS A 199 -13.44 -3.13 -2.71
N ARG A 200 -13.09 -2.08 -3.46
CA ARG A 200 -13.92 -0.92 -3.65
C ARG A 200 -14.83 -1.14 -4.86
N LEU A 201 -16.13 -1.17 -4.64
CA LEU A 201 -17.16 -1.30 -5.69
C LEU A 201 -17.87 0.03 -5.96
N GLY A 202 -17.70 1.00 -5.07
CA GLY A 202 -18.29 2.33 -5.14
C GLY A 202 -17.86 3.17 -3.94
N ALA A 203 -18.28 4.44 -3.88
CA ALA A 203 -17.89 5.36 -2.80
C ALA A 203 -18.24 4.80 -1.41
N THR A 204 -19.47 4.34 -1.23
CA THR A 204 -19.98 3.72 0.01
C THR A 204 -20.34 2.24 -0.21
N ASN A 205 -19.58 1.55 -1.06
CA ASN A 205 -19.78 0.13 -1.34
C ASN A 205 -18.42 -0.58 -1.38
N TRP A 206 -18.03 -1.15 -0.26
CA TRP A 206 -16.80 -1.90 -0.09
C TRP A 206 -17.09 -3.28 0.45
N THR A 207 -16.32 -4.27 0.02
CA THR A 207 -16.46 -5.65 0.48
C THR A 207 -15.12 -6.18 0.99
N LEU A 208 -15.16 -6.94 2.09
CA LEU A 208 -14.00 -7.65 2.63
C LEU A 208 -14.27 -9.15 2.55
N THR A 209 -13.64 -9.82 1.58
CA THR A 209 -13.88 -11.24 1.27
C THR A 209 -12.63 -12.08 1.48
N THR A 210 -12.79 -13.33 1.92
CA THR A 210 -11.68 -14.28 2.05
C THR A 210 -11.23 -14.73 0.65
N VAL A 211 -9.91 -14.80 0.45
CA VAL A 211 -9.31 -15.34 -0.77
C VAL A 211 -9.34 -16.87 -0.72
N SER A 212 -9.84 -17.48 -1.77
CA SER A 212 -9.77 -18.93 -1.97
C SER A 212 -8.70 -19.25 -3.00
N PHE A 213 -7.72 -20.03 -2.60
CA PHE A 213 -6.65 -20.54 -3.47
C PHE A 213 -7.04 -21.92 -4.05
N ALA A 214 -8.22 -22.03 -4.58
CA ALA A 214 -8.70 -23.21 -5.30
C ALA A 214 -8.65 -22.96 -6.81
N ALA A 215 -8.65 -24.04 -7.59
CA ALA A 215 -8.92 -23.88 -9.01
C ALA A 215 -10.28 -23.20 -9.19
N PRO A 216 -10.39 -22.11 -9.94
CA PRO A 216 -11.62 -21.30 -10.00
C PRO A 216 -12.76 -21.98 -10.78
N THR A 217 -12.51 -23.13 -11.33
CA THR A 217 -13.50 -23.97 -12.04
C THR A 217 -13.34 -25.42 -11.66
N ASN A 218 -14.45 -26.16 -11.67
CA ASN A 218 -14.46 -27.57 -11.36
C ASN A 218 -13.97 -28.39 -12.54
N ALA A 219 -13.39 -29.57 -12.24
CA ALA A 219 -13.13 -30.58 -13.24
C ALA A 219 -14.46 -31.07 -13.86
N PRO A 220 -14.46 -31.51 -15.13
CA PRO A 220 -15.62 -32.19 -15.70
C PRO A 220 -15.93 -33.49 -14.92
N SER A 221 -17.22 -33.76 -14.70
CA SER A 221 -17.67 -35.02 -14.13
C SER A 221 -18.11 -35.97 -15.25
N ASP A 222 -18.37 -37.25 -14.88
CA ASP A 222 -18.95 -38.27 -15.73
C ASP A 222 -18.16 -38.48 -17.03
N LEU A 223 -16.81 -38.41 -16.96
CA LEU A 223 -15.99 -38.77 -18.12
C LEU A 223 -16.20 -40.24 -18.48
N VAL A 224 -16.65 -40.47 -19.69
CA VAL A 224 -16.82 -41.79 -20.30
C VAL A 224 -15.95 -41.87 -21.53
N VAL A 225 -15.29 -43.00 -21.72
CA VAL A 225 -14.50 -43.26 -22.94
C VAL A 225 -15.01 -44.55 -23.60
N THR A 226 -15.47 -44.42 -24.82
CA THR A 226 -15.99 -45.53 -25.61
C THR A 226 -15.04 -45.86 -26.76
N ALA A 227 -14.63 -47.15 -26.86
CA ALA A 227 -13.81 -47.60 -27.97
C ALA A 227 -14.69 -47.99 -29.17
N THR A 228 -14.39 -47.41 -30.32
CA THR A 228 -14.86 -47.93 -31.62
C THR A 228 -13.75 -48.78 -32.19
N VAL A 229 -14.06 -50.09 -32.40
CA VAL A 229 -13.10 -51.11 -32.84
C VAL A 229 -13.58 -51.69 -34.15
N ALA A 230 -13.03 -51.21 -35.27
CA ALA A 230 -13.27 -51.75 -36.60
C ALA A 230 -12.46 -53.05 -36.83
N GLU A 231 -11.21 -53.05 -36.34
CA GLU A 231 -10.36 -54.26 -36.35
C GLU A 231 -9.92 -54.60 -34.92
N ASN A 232 -10.16 -55.85 -34.51
CA ASN A 232 -9.79 -56.31 -33.17
C ASN A 232 -8.50 -57.14 -33.23
N LYS A 233 -7.36 -56.44 -33.13
CA LYS A 233 -6.02 -57.04 -33.01
C LYS A 233 -5.35 -56.40 -31.80
N THR A 234 -4.43 -57.04 -31.16
CA THR A 234 -3.60 -56.66 -30.00
C THR A 234 -4.03 -55.31 -29.39
N LEU A 235 -4.94 -55.35 -28.42
CA LEU A 235 -5.44 -54.16 -27.76
C LEU A 235 -4.37 -53.60 -26.81
N THR A 236 -4.28 -52.27 -26.77
CA THR A 236 -3.48 -51.52 -25.79
C THR A 236 -4.38 -50.65 -24.89
N THR A 237 -4.06 -50.54 -23.62
CA THR A 237 -4.84 -49.72 -22.70
C THR A 237 -4.42 -48.26 -22.84
N GLN A 238 -5.39 -47.42 -23.16
CA GLN A 238 -5.27 -45.98 -23.18
C GLN A 238 -5.91 -45.39 -21.92
N LYS A 239 -5.33 -44.32 -21.33
CA LYS A 239 -5.93 -43.61 -20.20
C LYS A 239 -6.08 -42.15 -20.55
N TYR A 240 -7.20 -41.57 -20.14
CA TYR A 240 -7.57 -40.17 -20.45
C TYR A 240 -8.04 -39.45 -19.22
N VAL A 241 -7.81 -38.14 -19.23
CA VAL A 241 -8.42 -37.16 -18.33
C VAL A 241 -8.83 -35.92 -19.12
N VAL A 242 -9.79 -35.15 -18.59
CA VAL A 242 -10.28 -33.94 -19.21
C VAL A 242 -10.31 -32.84 -18.15
N THR A 243 -9.94 -31.61 -18.53
CA THR A 243 -9.99 -30.41 -17.69
C THR A 243 -10.97 -29.40 -18.25
N THR A 244 -11.44 -28.50 -17.40
CA THR A 244 -12.25 -27.35 -17.77
C THR A 244 -11.39 -26.11 -17.81
N VAL A 245 -11.53 -25.26 -18.84
CA VAL A 245 -10.94 -23.91 -18.88
C VAL A 245 -12.02 -22.89 -18.55
N ALA A 246 -11.76 -22.05 -17.57
CA ALA A 246 -12.69 -21.04 -17.04
C ALA A 246 -12.97 -19.91 -18.03
N ALA A 247 -13.87 -18.99 -17.64
CA ALA A 247 -14.31 -17.85 -18.45
C ALA A 247 -13.19 -16.86 -18.84
N ASP A 248 -12.09 -16.83 -18.07
CA ASP A 248 -10.90 -16.05 -18.38
C ASP A 248 -10.06 -16.60 -19.56
N GLY A 249 -10.39 -17.82 -20.01
CA GLY A 249 -9.71 -18.49 -21.10
C GLY A 249 -8.30 -19.02 -20.77
N VAL A 250 -7.84 -18.82 -19.54
CA VAL A 250 -6.46 -19.14 -19.09
C VAL A 250 -6.47 -20.14 -17.94
N THR A 251 -7.37 -19.95 -17.00
CA THR A 251 -7.42 -20.78 -15.79
C THR A 251 -8.01 -22.14 -16.07
N GLU A 252 -7.25 -23.19 -15.77
CA GLU A 252 -7.59 -24.58 -16.00
C GLU A 252 -7.87 -25.30 -14.68
N SER A 253 -8.91 -26.16 -14.66
CA SER A 253 -9.26 -27.00 -13.51
C SER A 253 -8.23 -28.07 -13.26
N LEU A 254 -8.29 -28.73 -12.12
CA LEU A 254 -7.70 -30.07 -11.97
C LEU A 254 -8.34 -31.04 -12.96
N PRO A 255 -7.67 -32.15 -13.32
CA PRO A 255 -8.22 -33.13 -14.24
C PRO A 255 -9.39 -33.90 -13.63
N SER A 256 -10.27 -34.44 -14.47
CA SER A 256 -11.26 -35.41 -14.11
C SER A 256 -10.63 -36.70 -13.58
N ASP A 257 -11.41 -37.55 -12.97
CA ASP A 257 -10.97 -38.92 -12.67
C ASP A 257 -10.48 -39.61 -13.95
N PRO A 258 -9.33 -40.32 -13.89
CA PRO A 258 -8.78 -41.01 -15.07
C PRO A 258 -9.61 -42.20 -15.47
N ILE A 259 -9.95 -42.29 -16.76
CA ILE A 259 -10.66 -43.43 -17.36
C ILE A 259 -9.74 -44.21 -18.29
N ALA A 260 -9.78 -45.49 -18.18
CA ALA A 260 -9.03 -46.43 -19.03
C ALA A 260 -9.93 -47.13 -20.03
N VAL A 261 -9.48 -47.26 -21.26
CA VAL A 261 -10.12 -48.01 -22.33
C VAL A 261 -9.11 -48.84 -23.12
N SER A 262 -9.49 -49.98 -23.60
CA SER A 262 -8.63 -50.88 -24.42
C SER A 262 -9.03 -50.78 -25.89
N ASN A 263 -8.10 -50.33 -26.72
CA ASN A 263 -8.25 -50.19 -28.15
C ASN A 263 -6.87 -50.28 -28.83
N ASN A 264 -6.83 -50.53 -30.11
CA ASN A 264 -5.60 -50.38 -30.89
C ASN A 264 -5.77 -49.26 -31.92
N LEU A 265 -5.40 -48.07 -31.51
CA LEU A 265 -5.56 -46.84 -32.31
C LEU A 265 -4.60 -46.78 -33.53
N THR A 266 -3.70 -47.74 -33.70
CA THR A 266 -2.84 -47.79 -34.89
C THR A 266 -3.54 -48.47 -36.08
N LEU A 267 -4.73 -49.03 -35.86
CA LEU A 267 -5.51 -49.72 -36.90
C LEU A 267 -6.56 -48.76 -37.49
N ALA A 268 -6.68 -48.76 -38.80
CA ALA A 268 -7.63 -47.89 -39.50
C ALA A 268 -9.07 -48.13 -39.03
N GLY A 269 -9.78 -47.04 -38.75
CA GLY A 269 -11.18 -47.09 -38.29
C GLY A 269 -11.34 -47.38 -36.78
N ASN A 270 -10.25 -47.57 -36.03
CA ASN A 270 -10.29 -47.67 -34.58
C ASN A 270 -10.07 -46.29 -33.98
N TYR A 271 -10.96 -45.84 -33.09
CA TYR A 271 -10.84 -44.58 -32.36
C TYR A 271 -11.54 -44.67 -31.00
N ASN A 272 -11.18 -43.77 -30.11
CA ASN A 272 -11.83 -43.63 -28.80
C ASN A 272 -12.61 -42.30 -28.74
N THR A 273 -13.85 -42.38 -28.29
CA THR A 273 -14.69 -41.19 -28.06
C THR A 273 -14.76 -40.90 -26.58
N LEU A 274 -14.33 -39.70 -26.20
CA LEU A 274 -14.42 -39.16 -24.85
C LEU A 274 -15.69 -38.31 -24.76
N THR A 275 -16.49 -38.48 -23.71
CA THR A 275 -17.67 -37.63 -23.42
C THR A 275 -17.72 -37.31 -21.93
N TRP A 276 -18.27 -36.17 -21.56
CA TRP A 276 -18.35 -35.73 -20.17
C TRP A 276 -19.55 -34.80 -19.95
N SER A 277 -19.83 -34.49 -18.68
CA SER A 277 -20.87 -33.53 -18.31
C SER A 277 -20.37 -32.10 -18.38
N ALA A 278 -21.24 -31.12 -18.79
CA ALA A 278 -20.93 -29.70 -18.89
C ALA A 278 -20.61 -29.09 -17.54
N VAL A 279 -19.64 -28.18 -17.51
CA VAL A 279 -19.30 -27.36 -16.36
C VAL A 279 -19.74 -25.92 -16.64
N GLY A 280 -20.51 -25.32 -15.73
CA GLY A 280 -21.00 -23.95 -15.89
C GLY A 280 -19.85 -22.94 -15.97
N GLY A 281 -19.91 -22.02 -16.96
CA GLY A 281 -18.88 -21.01 -17.15
C GLY A 281 -17.61 -21.48 -17.88
N ALA A 282 -17.58 -22.73 -18.37
CA ALA A 282 -16.48 -23.23 -19.18
C ALA A 282 -16.41 -22.49 -20.53
N THR A 283 -15.21 -22.15 -20.96
CA THR A 283 -14.95 -21.61 -22.32
C THR A 283 -14.46 -22.69 -23.27
N ARG A 284 -13.79 -23.71 -22.74
CA ARG A 284 -13.34 -24.90 -23.46
C ARG A 284 -13.01 -26.00 -22.47
N TYR A 285 -12.78 -27.20 -23.03
CA TYR A 285 -12.28 -28.40 -22.32
C TYR A 285 -11.03 -28.89 -23.01
N ASN A 286 -9.98 -29.18 -22.23
CA ASN A 286 -8.77 -29.80 -22.76
C ASN A 286 -8.76 -31.29 -22.43
N ALA A 287 -8.41 -32.12 -23.40
CA ALA A 287 -8.28 -33.56 -23.22
C ALA A 287 -6.81 -33.99 -23.23
N TYR A 288 -6.51 -34.96 -22.40
CA TYR A 288 -5.15 -35.45 -22.20
C TYR A 288 -5.15 -37.00 -22.24
N LYS A 289 -4.09 -37.54 -22.82
CA LYS A 289 -3.85 -39.00 -22.91
C LYS A 289 -2.54 -39.38 -22.23
N LEU A 290 -2.56 -40.43 -21.44
CA LEU A 290 -1.38 -40.95 -20.76
C LEU A 290 -0.38 -41.53 -21.77
N ARG A 291 0.86 -41.01 -21.77
CA ARG A 291 1.96 -41.50 -22.58
C ARG A 291 3.24 -41.52 -21.77
N GLY A 292 3.87 -42.66 -21.61
CA GLY A 292 5.11 -42.78 -20.87
C GLY A 292 5.02 -42.38 -19.39
N GLY A 293 3.82 -42.48 -18.78
CA GLY A 293 3.56 -42.11 -17.40
C GLY A 293 3.13 -40.64 -17.20
N ILE A 294 3.08 -39.81 -18.25
CA ILE A 294 2.68 -38.40 -18.23
C ILE A 294 1.42 -38.24 -19.08
N TYR A 295 0.44 -37.50 -18.58
CA TYR A 295 -0.69 -37.02 -19.35
C TYR A 295 -0.26 -35.89 -20.28
N GLY A 296 -0.39 -36.13 -21.59
CA GLY A 296 -0.06 -35.09 -22.59
C GLY A 296 -1.33 -34.66 -23.33
N TYR A 297 -1.34 -33.39 -23.76
CA TYR A 297 -2.44 -32.77 -24.46
C TYR A 297 -2.71 -33.47 -25.81
N ILE A 298 -4.01 -33.69 -26.12
CA ILE A 298 -4.44 -34.30 -27.39
C ILE A 298 -5.45 -33.45 -28.15
N GLY A 299 -5.99 -32.37 -27.55
CA GLY A 299 -6.95 -31.50 -28.21
C GLY A 299 -7.92 -30.87 -27.24
N GLN A 300 -8.75 -29.97 -27.78
CA GLN A 300 -9.76 -29.22 -27.00
C GLN A 300 -11.16 -29.40 -27.60
N ALA A 301 -12.17 -29.28 -26.74
CA ALA A 301 -13.57 -29.22 -27.12
C ALA A 301 -14.22 -27.92 -26.63
N ARG A 302 -15.22 -27.46 -27.35
CA ARG A 302 -15.97 -26.24 -26.95
C ARG A 302 -17.09 -26.56 -25.97
N PRO A 303 -17.48 -25.62 -25.11
CA PRO A 303 -18.66 -25.82 -24.29
C PRO A 303 -19.93 -25.72 -25.14
N ASN A 304 -20.84 -26.57 -24.92
CA ASN A 304 -22.27 -26.61 -25.18
C ASN A 304 -22.84 -25.54 -26.16
N THR A 305 -22.36 -25.54 -27.41
CA THR A 305 -22.89 -24.66 -28.45
C THR A 305 -23.59 -25.46 -29.55
N GLY A 306 -23.79 -26.74 -29.34
CA GLY A 306 -24.22 -27.72 -30.33
C GLY A 306 -23.08 -28.20 -31.22
N ALA A 307 -23.19 -29.42 -31.74
CA ALA A 307 -22.21 -29.97 -32.69
C ALA A 307 -22.08 -29.03 -33.91
N VAL A 308 -20.87 -28.50 -34.15
CA VAL A 308 -20.60 -27.67 -35.32
C VAL A 308 -20.21 -28.60 -36.46
N THR A 309 -21.13 -28.84 -37.38
CA THR A 309 -20.86 -29.63 -38.58
C THR A 309 -20.84 -28.70 -39.79
N LYS A 310 -19.83 -28.82 -40.61
CA LYS A 310 -19.66 -28.09 -41.86
C LYS A 310 -19.46 -29.03 -43.03
N THR A 311 -20.08 -28.71 -44.15
CA THR A 311 -19.84 -29.41 -45.37
C THR A 311 -18.49 -29.02 -45.96
N ILE A 312 -17.69 -30.04 -46.32
CA ILE A 312 -16.42 -29.83 -47.01
C ILE A 312 -16.67 -29.63 -48.49
N SER A 313 -16.04 -28.61 -49.06
CA SER A 313 -16.02 -28.36 -50.49
C SER A 313 -14.80 -28.96 -51.21
N THR A 314 -13.65 -28.93 -50.56
CA THR A 314 -12.44 -29.56 -51.09
C THR A 314 -11.52 -29.95 -49.93
N ILE A 315 -10.85 -31.12 -50.10
CA ILE A 315 -9.68 -31.53 -49.34
C ILE A 315 -8.56 -31.71 -50.32
N ASP A 316 -7.45 -31.05 -50.10
CA ASP A 316 -6.31 -31.09 -50.99
C ASP A 316 -5.01 -31.40 -50.21
N ARG A 317 -4.20 -32.28 -50.82
CA ARG A 317 -2.85 -32.60 -50.41
C ARG A 317 -1.86 -32.21 -51.51
N PRO A 318 -0.85 -31.40 -51.20
CA PRO A 318 0.03 -30.84 -52.23
C PRO A 318 0.99 -31.84 -52.91
N GLY A 319 1.08 -33.09 -52.43
CA GLY A 319 1.83 -34.17 -53.08
C GLY A 319 2.68 -35.02 -52.16
N ALA A 320 3.32 -36.04 -52.72
CA ALA A 320 4.16 -36.97 -51.98
C ALA A 320 5.31 -36.23 -51.24
N GLY A 321 5.47 -36.49 -49.96
CA GLY A 321 6.45 -35.87 -49.05
C GLY A 321 5.89 -34.72 -48.24
N ASP A 322 4.77 -34.10 -48.59
CA ASP A 322 4.05 -33.11 -47.76
C ASP A 322 2.83 -33.74 -47.08
N LYS A 323 2.89 -33.79 -45.80
CA LYS A 323 1.79 -34.34 -44.96
C LYS A 323 0.73 -33.31 -44.60
N THR A 324 0.89 -32.06 -45.01
CA THR A 324 -0.08 -30.99 -44.74
C THR A 324 -1.30 -31.14 -45.64
N VAL A 325 -2.44 -31.34 -45.04
CA VAL A 325 -3.72 -31.42 -45.73
C VAL A 325 -4.49 -30.13 -45.55
N THR A 326 -4.93 -29.54 -46.65
CA THR A 326 -5.75 -28.32 -46.65
C THR A 326 -7.21 -28.70 -46.87
N VAL A 327 -8.08 -28.29 -45.94
CA VAL A 327 -9.53 -28.48 -46.01
C VAL A 327 -10.20 -27.14 -46.23
N THR A 328 -11.09 -27.09 -47.21
CA THR A 328 -11.96 -25.93 -47.48
C THR A 328 -13.40 -26.33 -47.23
N THR A 329 -14.10 -25.57 -46.41
CA THR A 329 -15.53 -25.76 -46.13
C THR A 329 -16.39 -24.88 -47.03
N SER A 330 -17.62 -25.29 -47.32
CA SER A 330 -18.54 -24.54 -48.19
C SER A 330 -19.04 -23.23 -47.60
N ALA A 331 -18.90 -23.03 -46.33
CA ALA A 331 -19.19 -21.81 -45.57
C ALA A 331 -18.17 -21.63 -44.43
N ALA A 332 -18.12 -20.44 -43.84
CA ALA A 332 -17.25 -20.16 -42.70
C ALA A 332 -17.45 -21.25 -41.60
N HIS A 333 -16.36 -21.90 -41.22
CA HIS A 333 -16.39 -23.04 -40.31
C HIS A 333 -16.53 -22.65 -38.85
N GLY A 334 -15.97 -21.53 -38.47
CA GLY A 334 -16.00 -21.04 -37.09
C GLY A 334 -15.18 -21.94 -36.11
N PHE A 335 -14.26 -22.77 -36.60
CA PHE A 335 -13.30 -23.51 -35.80
C PHE A 335 -12.17 -22.60 -35.31
N ALA A 336 -11.45 -23.02 -34.28
CA ALA A 336 -10.26 -22.37 -33.77
C ALA A 336 -8.99 -23.22 -34.00
N ASN A 337 -7.84 -22.61 -33.86
CA ASN A 337 -6.56 -23.36 -33.85
C ASN A 337 -6.61 -24.39 -32.70
N GLU A 338 -6.01 -25.55 -32.95
CA GLU A 338 -5.93 -26.66 -31.99
C GLU A 338 -7.28 -27.37 -31.70
N ASP A 339 -8.39 -27.00 -32.37
CA ASP A 339 -9.62 -27.79 -32.33
C ASP A 339 -9.34 -29.20 -32.89
N LEU A 340 -9.88 -30.19 -32.21
CA LEU A 340 -9.93 -31.55 -32.78
C LEU A 340 -11.18 -31.66 -33.63
N VAL A 341 -10.98 -31.74 -34.94
CA VAL A 341 -12.07 -31.82 -35.93
C VAL A 341 -12.17 -33.23 -36.50
N LEU A 342 -13.37 -33.80 -36.44
CA LEU A 342 -13.70 -35.08 -37.08
C LEU A 342 -14.06 -34.82 -38.55
N ILE A 343 -13.32 -35.39 -39.46
CA ILE A 343 -13.59 -35.42 -40.92
C ILE A 343 -14.18 -36.76 -41.25
N GLU A 344 -15.37 -36.78 -41.91
CA GLU A 344 -16.09 -37.97 -42.25
C GLU A 344 -16.73 -37.88 -43.62
N SER A 345 -17.06 -39.05 -44.17
CA SER A 345 -17.81 -39.12 -45.43
C SER A 345 -17.10 -38.49 -46.63
N THR A 346 -15.78 -38.45 -46.63
CA THR A 346 -15.01 -37.96 -47.79
C THR A 346 -14.98 -38.95 -48.93
N GLY A 347 -15.29 -40.17 -48.71
CA GLY A 347 -15.17 -41.30 -49.64
C GLY A 347 -13.73 -41.82 -49.80
N VAL A 348 -12.78 -41.24 -49.04
CA VAL A 348 -11.37 -41.59 -49.04
C VAL A 348 -10.91 -41.86 -47.60
N ALA A 349 -10.73 -43.10 -47.24
CA ALA A 349 -10.47 -43.54 -45.87
C ALA A 349 -9.21 -42.94 -45.23
N THR A 350 -8.24 -42.51 -46.04
CA THR A 350 -7.02 -41.85 -45.57
C THR A 350 -7.21 -40.39 -45.16
N LEU A 351 -8.35 -39.77 -45.51
CA LEU A 351 -8.74 -38.41 -45.19
C LEU A 351 -9.74 -38.34 -44.04
N ASP A 352 -10.53 -39.41 -43.86
CA ASP A 352 -11.46 -39.55 -42.75
C ASP A 352 -10.68 -39.76 -41.44
N GLY A 353 -11.14 -39.15 -40.35
CA GLY A 353 -10.52 -39.26 -39.04
C GLY A 353 -10.58 -37.98 -38.21
N ALA A 354 -10.04 -38.05 -37.01
CA ALA A 354 -10.00 -36.92 -36.09
C ALA A 354 -8.60 -36.25 -36.15
N TRP A 355 -8.59 -34.94 -36.44
CA TRP A 355 -7.36 -34.19 -36.70
C TRP A 355 -7.32 -32.90 -35.88
N VAL A 356 -6.17 -32.63 -35.27
CA VAL A 356 -5.89 -31.30 -34.67
C VAL A 356 -5.60 -30.35 -35.81
N ILE A 357 -6.31 -29.25 -35.86
CA ILE A 357 -6.28 -28.31 -36.98
C ILE A 357 -5.55 -26.99 -36.70
N THR A 358 -5.05 -26.42 -37.75
CA THR A 358 -4.60 -25.01 -37.78
C THR A 358 -5.48 -24.22 -38.72
N VAL A 359 -6.16 -23.18 -38.22
CA VAL A 359 -7.03 -22.32 -39.04
C VAL A 359 -6.19 -21.39 -39.89
N THR A 360 -6.41 -21.43 -41.21
CA THR A 360 -5.72 -20.60 -42.21
C THR A 360 -6.60 -19.53 -42.83
N GLY A 361 -7.92 -19.62 -42.64
CA GLY A 361 -8.90 -18.64 -43.11
C GLY A 361 -10.30 -18.91 -42.56
N ALA A 362 -11.27 -18.05 -42.86
CA ALA A 362 -12.64 -18.22 -42.38
C ALA A 362 -13.30 -19.54 -42.81
N SER A 363 -12.93 -20.04 -43.98
CA SER A 363 -13.46 -21.33 -44.55
C SER A 363 -12.34 -22.34 -44.79
N THR A 364 -11.11 -22.11 -44.32
CA THR A 364 -9.98 -23.02 -44.61
C THR A 364 -9.18 -23.32 -43.36
N PHE A 365 -8.78 -24.54 -43.20
CA PHE A 365 -7.88 -25.01 -42.13
C PHE A 365 -6.96 -26.10 -42.67
N THR A 366 -5.87 -26.35 -41.97
CA THR A 366 -4.93 -27.42 -42.31
C THR A 366 -4.78 -28.38 -41.14
N TYR A 367 -4.39 -29.64 -41.46
CA TYR A 367 -3.94 -30.62 -40.47
C TYR A 367 -2.77 -31.43 -41.02
N THR A 368 -2.02 -32.10 -40.15
CA THR A 368 -0.91 -32.97 -40.57
C THR A 368 -1.36 -34.43 -40.56
N SER A 369 -1.37 -35.06 -41.73
CA SER A 369 -1.71 -36.47 -41.88
C SER A 369 -0.58 -37.38 -41.42
N VAL A 370 -0.94 -38.55 -40.88
CA VAL A 370 0.04 -39.60 -40.52
C VAL A 370 0.57 -40.33 -41.76
N THR A 371 -0.21 -40.39 -42.83
CA THR A 371 0.18 -41.09 -44.09
C THR A 371 0.62 -40.07 -45.14
N ASP A 372 1.58 -40.45 -45.94
CA ASP A 372 2.00 -39.73 -47.14
C ASP A 372 1.20 -40.27 -48.35
N SER A 373 0.30 -39.48 -48.89
CA SER A 373 -0.50 -39.81 -50.05
C SER A 373 -0.90 -38.53 -50.81
N THR A 374 -1.37 -38.69 -52.03
CA THR A 374 -1.86 -37.58 -52.88
C THR A 374 -3.39 -37.57 -52.98
N ASP A 375 -4.06 -38.16 -51.99
CA ASP A 375 -5.51 -38.31 -51.97
C ASP A 375 -6.16 -36.90 -51.83
N SER A 376 -7.26 -36.69 -52.53
CA SER A 376 -8.11 -35.52 -52.46
C SER A 376 -9.58 -35.90 -52.43
N ALA A 377 -10.43 -35.02 -51.92
CA ALA A 377 -11.87 -35.23 -51.90
C ALA A 377 -12.60 -33.90 -52.15
N ALA A 378 -13.78 -33.96 -52.77
CA ALA A 378 -14.65 -32.80 -53.02
C ALA A 378 -15.95 -32.87 -52.18
N THR A 379 -16.01 -33.81 -51.28
CA THR A 379 -17.19 -34.06 -50.39
C THR A 379 -16.71 -34.46 -49.00
N GLY A 380 -17.59 -34.36 -48.05
CA GLY A 380 -17.36 -34.76 -46.68
C GLY A 380 -17.94 -33.78 -45.67
N THR A 381 -17.79 -34.09 -44.42
CA THR A 381 -18.16 -33.20 -43.30
C THR A 381 -16.99 -33.02 -42.36
N ALA A 382 -16.87 -31.83 -41.84
CA ALA A 382 -15.95 -31.48 -40.76
C ALA A 382 -16.78 -31.10 -39.55
N SER A 383 -16.60 -31.76 -38.42
CA SER A 383 -17.43 -31.54 -37.24
C SER A 383 -16.62 -31.46 -35.95
N ILE A 384 -17.04 -30.59 -35.03
CA ILE A 384 -16.63 -30.63 -33.64
C ILE A 384 -17.85 -31.11 -32.85
N PRO A 385 -17.84 -32.32 -32.31
CA PRO A 385 -18.93 -32.81 -31.48
C PRO A 385 -19.00 -32.04 -30.16
N GLU A 386 -20.24 -31.82 -29.67
CA GLU A 386 -20.47 -31.17 -28.39
C GLU A 386 -20.01 -32.06 -27.24
N LEU A 387 -19.28 -31.44 -26.26
CA LEU A 387 -18.80 -32.14 -25.06
C LEU A 387 -18.15 -33.50 -25.34
N SER A 388 -17.48 -33.61 -26.46
CA SER A 388 -16.78 -34.83 -26.81
C SER A 388 -15.51 -34.57 -27.61
N ILE A 389 -14.58 -35.49 -27.52
CA ILE A 389 -13.33 -35.52 -28.32
C ILE A 389 -13.15 -36.94 -28.84
N ILE A 390 -12.70 -37.03 -30.06
CA ILE A 390 -12.33 -38.31 -30.67
C ILE A 390 -10.80 -38.40 -30.73
N ASP A 391 -10.24 -39.43 -30.13
CA ASP A 391 -8.82 -39.77 -30.28
C ASP A 391 -8.67 -40.86 -31.35
N ASP A 392 -8.28 -40.45 -32.56
CA ASP A 392 -7.87 -41.31 -33.64
C ASP A 392 -6.33 -41.33 -33.73
N ASN A 393 -5.71 -41.89 -32.67
CA ASN A 393 -4.26 -42.02 -32.54
C ASN A 393 -3.50 -40.70 -32.47
N VAL A 394 -4.13 -39.64 -31.93
CA VAL A 394 -3.46 -38.36 -31.70
C VAL A 394 -2.26 -38.56 -30.77
N MET A 395 -1.12 -38.01 -31.14
CA MET A 395 0.08 -38.08 -30.30
C MET A 395 -0.05 -37.12 -29.14
N ALA A 396 0.02 -37.61 -27.90
CA ALA A 396 -0.02 -36.81 -26.70
C ALA A 396 1.22 -35.89 -26.58
N ASP A 397 1.00 -34.60 -26.51
CA ASP A 397 2.03 -33.60 -26.20
C ASP A 397 2.31 -33.58 -24.70
N THR A 398 3.33 -34.29 -24.27
CA THR A 398 3.73 -34.41 -22.87
C THR A 398 4.45 -33.16 -22.33
N LEU A 399 4.74 -32.16 -23.19
CA LEU A 399 5.24 -30.87 -22.75
C LEU A 399 4.13 -29.92 -22.29
N THR A 400 2.87 -30.32 -22.57
CA THR A 400 1.67 -29.59 -22.15
C THR A 400 0.81 -30.52 -21.27
N PRO A 401 1.22 -30.85 -20.03
CA PRO A 401 0.44 -31.70 -19.11
C PRO A 401 -0.73 -30.91 -18.51
N PRO A 402 -1.78 -31.54 -17.97
CA PRO A 402 -2.81 -30.90 -17.20
C PRO A 402 -2.23 -30.37 -15.86
N PRO A 403 -2.91 -29.45 -15.18
CA PRO A 403 -2.64 -29.19 -13.78
C PRO A 403 -2.88 -30.46 -12.96
N GLU A 404 -1.90 -30.84 -12.11
CA GLU A 404 -2.03 -32.09 -11.33
C GLU A 404 -2.41 -31.85 -9.88
N ASP A 405 -1.96 -30.68 -9.29
CA ASP A 405 -2.15 -30.40 -7.88
C ASP A 405 -2.38 -28.91 -7.64
N ILE A 406 -2.91 -28.59 -6.48
CA ILE A 406 -3.04 -27.21 -5.95
C ILE A 406 -2.12 -27.10 -4.76
N ILE A 407 -1.19 -26.17 -4.84
CA ILE A 407 -0.31 -25.85 -3.73
C ILE A 407 -1.16 -25.34 -2.55
N ALA A 408 -1.12 -26.03 -1.43
CA ALA A 408 -1.92 -25.72 -0.26
C ALA A 408 -1.42 -24.43 0.42
N LEU A 409 -2.29 -23.42 0.48
CA LEU A 409 -2.07 -22.17 1.15
C LEU A 409 -3.40 -21.64 1.68
N ASN A 410 -3.40 -20.92 2.81
CA ASN A 410 -4.60 -20.32 3.41
C ASN A 410 -5.66 -21.35 3.82
N THR A 411 -5.24 -22.57 4.13
CA THR A 411 -6.13 -23.72 4.39
C THR A 411 -6.62 -23.78 5.83
N GLY A 412 -5.93 -23.14 6.77
CA GLY A 412 -6.27 -23.14 8.18
C GLY A 412 -5.23 -22.41 9.03
N ALA A 413 -5.40 -22.48 10.33
CA ALA A 413 -4.47 -21.87 11.29
C ALA A 413 -3.04 -22.40 11.08
N GLY A 414 -2.08 -21.51 11.02
CA GLY A 414 -0.67 -21.78 10.74
C GLY A 414 -0.31 -21.79 9.25
N ASP A 415 -1.29 -21.86 8.33
CA ASP A 415 -1.06 -21.80 6.88
C ASP A 415 -1.46 -20.44 6.26
N TYR A 416 -1.84 -19.48 7.08
CA TYR A 416 -2.16 -18.14 6.61
C TYR A 416 -0.87 -17.36 6.33
N PRO A 417 -0.71 -16.77 5.12
CA PRO A 417 0.47 -15.99 4.80
C PRO A 417 0.54 -14.69 5.61
N GLY A 418 1.74 -14.36 6.09
CA GLY A 418 2.01 -13.12 6.80
C GLY A 418 2.29 -11.93 5.90
N THR A 419 2.68 -12.15 4.64
CA THR A 419 3.02 -11.06 3.71
C THR A 419 2.61 -11.40 2.28
N THR A 420 2.38 -10.35 1.48
CA THR A 420 1.99 -10.45 0.07
C THR A 420 2.55 -9.30 -0.74
N THR A 421 2.81 -9.54 -2.03
CA THR A 421 3.15 -8.50 -3.01
C THR A 421 2.81 -8.96 -4.43
N TYR A 422 2.85 -8.04 -5.39
CA TYR A 422 2.72 -8.34 -6.82
C TYR A 422 4.07 -8.17 -7.50
N HIS A 423 4.52 -9.16 -8.27
CA HIS A 423 5.74 -9.10 -9.04
C HIS A 423 5.64 -9.99 -10.29
N GLU A 424 6.06 -9.50 -11.46
CA GLU A 424 6.05 -10.24 -12.73
C GLU A 424 4.74 -10.97 -13.04
N GLN A 425 3.60 -10.24 -12.97
CA GLN A 425 2.26 -10.75 -13.24
C GLN A 425 1.81 -11.92 -12.32
N ARG A 426 2.48 -12.09 -11.21
CA ARG A 426 2.14 -13.06 -10.17
C ARG A 426 1.87 -12.36 -8.85
N ARG A 427 1.01 -12.96 -8.07
CA ARG A 427 0.80 -12.56 -6.68
C ARG A 427 1.62 -13.48 -5.79
N TRP A 428 2.45 -12.88 -4.96
CA TRP A 428 3.37 -13.59 -4.10
C TRP A 428 2.90 -13.55 -2.65
N PHE A 429 3.13 -14.66 -1.95
CA PHE A 429 2.81 -14.83 -0.53
C PHE A 429 3.97 -15.48 0.19
N ALA A 430 4.14 -15.18 1.49
CA ALA A 430 5.14 -15.83 2.32
C ALA A 430 4.84 -15.70 3.81
N GLY A 431 5.67 -16.36 4.64
CA GLY A 431 5.70 -16.12 6.07
C GLY A 431 4.53 -16.73 6.83
N THR A 432 4.12 -17.97 6.51
CA THR A 432 3.17 -18.71 7.34
C THR A 432 3.86 -19.24 8.61
N ASP A 433 3.11 -19.49 9.66
CA ASP A 433 3.66 -20.03 10.91
C ASP A 433 4.21 -21.46 10.74
N ASN A 434 3.53 -22.30 9.95
CA ASN A 434 3.95 -23.68 9.71
C ASN A 434 5.16 -23.78 8.76
N LYS A 435 5.26 -22.85 7.79
CA LYS A 435 6.32 -22.81 6.78
C LYS A 435 6.93 -21.41 6.68
N PRO A 436 7.61 -20.90 7.71
CA PRO A 436 8.04 -19.48 7.78
C PRO A 436 9.11 -19.07 6.76
N GLN A 437 9.81 -20.03 6.16
CA GLN A 437 10.85 -19.80 5.15
C GLN A 437 10.39 -20.09 3.71
N VAL A 438 9.11 -20.35 3.52
CA VAL A 438 8.54 -20.67 2.21
C VAL A 438 7.83 -19.46 1.65
N LEU A 439 7.95 -19.30 0.35
CA LEU A 439 7.22 -18.32 -0.43
C LEU A 439 6.47 -19.02 -1.55
N TRP A 440 5.32 -18.50 -1.90
CA TRP A 440 4.42 -19.01 -2.93
C TRP A 440 4.12 -17.93 -3.95
N ALA A 441 3.93 -18.34 -5.19
CA ALA A 441 3.42 -17.46 -6.24
C ALA A 441 2.29 -18.11 -7.00
N THR A 442 1.30 -17.33 -7.38
CA THR A 442 0.20 -17.77 -8.24
C THR A 442 0.68 -18.06 -9.65
N ARG A 443 -0.12 -18.76 -10.44
CA ARG A 443 0.10 -18.87 -11.88
C ARG A 443 0.16 -17.47 -12.51
N THR A 444 0.98 -17.35 -13.54
CA THR A 444 1.13 -16.10 -14.30
C THR A 444 -0.24 -15.60 -14.77
N GLY A 445 -0.50 -14.28 -14.55
CA GLY A 445 -1.75 -13.64 -14.95
C GLY A 445 -2.97 -14.00 -14.11
N THR A 446 -2.79 -14.68 -12.96
CA THR A 446 -3.88 -14.99 -12.03
C THR A 446 -3.57 -14.48 -10.62
N GLU A 447 -4.61 -14.21 -9.83
CA GLU A 447 -4.45 -13.65 -8.49
C GLU A 447 -4.61 -14.69 -7.36
N ALA A 448 -5.23 -15.85 -7.64
CA ALA A 448 -5.55 -16.83 -6.61
C ALA A 448 -5.33 -18.30 -7.06
N ASN A 449 -4.84 -18.51 -8.27
CA ASN A 449 -4.62 -19.86 -8.80
C ASN A 449 -3.21 -20.36 -8.46
N LEU A 450 -3.11 -21.39 -7.63
CA LEU A 450 -1.87 -22.04 -7.20
C LEU A 450 -1.71 -23.44 -7.80
N THR A 451 -2.29 -23.73 -8.96
CA THR A 451 -2.13 -25.04 -9.60
C THR A 451 -0.74 -25.24 -10.18
N SER A 452 -0.23 -26.45 -10.09
CA SER A 452 1.05 -26.90 -10.64
C SER A 452 0.87 -28.12 -11.52
N SER A 453 1.81 -28.37 -12.43
CA SER A 453 1.79 -29.49 -13.38
C SER A 453 3.07 -30.32 -13.25
N VAL A 454 3.03 -31.56 -13.73
CA VAL A 454 4.20 -32.46 -13.83
C VAL A 454 4.33 -32.99 -15.27
N PRO A 455 5.39 -32.65 -16.01
CA PRO A 455 6.45 -31.67 -15.67
C PRO A 455 5.96 -30.25 -15.49
N ALA A 456 6.70 -29.44 -14.69
CA ALA A 456 6.32 -28.07 -14.41
C ALA A 456 6.35 -27.19 -15.69
N ARG A 457 5.33 -26.34 -15.83
CA ARG A 457 5.25 -25.33 -16.91
C ARG A 457 5.73 -23.97 -16.39
N ASP A 458 6.19 -23.10 -17.27
CA ASP A 458 6.66 -21.75 -16.89
C ASP A 458 5.57 -20.91 -16.22
N ALA A 459 4.30 -21.12 -16.59
CA ALA A 459 3.16 -20.39 -16.03
C ALA A 459 2.67 -20.92 -14.68
N ASP A 460 3.12 -22.08 -14.23
CA ASP A 460 2.59 -22.74 -13.04
C ASP A 460 2.82 -21.96 -11.74
N GLY A 461 2.00 -22.28 -10.73
CA GLY A 461 2.21 -21.80 -9.37
C GLY A 461 3.55 -22.28 -8.80
N LEU A 462 4.11 -21.50 -7.88
CA LEU A 462 5.43 -21.75 -7.30
C LEU A 462 5.31 -21.99 -5.79
N GLU A 463 6.05 -22.98 -5.29
CA GLU A 463 6.39 -23.10 -3.88
C GLU A 463 7.91 -23.15 -3.75
N LEU A 464 8.51 -22.15 -3.13
CA LEU A 464 9.95 -21.97 -3.04
C LEU A 464 10.38 -21.87 -1.57
N ARG A 465 11.50 -22.47 -1.23
CA ARG A 465 12.05 -22.42 0.13
C ARG A 465 13.37 -21.69 0.17
N ILE A 466 13.49 -20.70 1.07
CA ILE A 466 14.77 -20.09 1.40
C ILE A 466 15.55 -21.05 2.28
N ALA A 467 16.55 -21.71 1.70
CA ALA A 467 17.46 -22.60 2.44
C ALA A 467 18.67 -21.78 2.94
N ALA A 468 18.67 -21.43 4.21
CA ALA A 468 19.75 -20.68 4.85
C ALA A 468 20.17 -21.34 6.16
N SER A 469 21.39 -21.07 6.62
CA SER A 469 21.97 -21.63 7.86
C SER A 469 21.33 -21.06 9.13
N GLN A 470 20.54 -19.99 9.03
CA GLN A 470 19.85 -19.34 10.14
C GLN A 470 18.34 -19.45 9.98
N TYR A 471 17.59 -19.30 11.09
CA TYR A 471 16.15 -19.17 11.04
C TYR A 471 15.77 -17.84 10.38
N ASN A 472 15.14 -17.91 9.22
CA ASN A 472 14.79 -16.76 8.38
C ASN A 472 13.28 -16.76 8.11
N GLN A 473 12.48 -16.42 9.12
CA GLN A 473 11.06 -16.15 8.89
C GLN A 473 10.94 -14.98 7.91
N ILE A 474 10.25 -15.18 6.80
CA ILE A 474 9.97 -14.11 5.83
C ILE A 474 8.93 -13.19 6.44
N ARG A 475 9.28 -11.92 6.60
CA ARG A 475 8.39 -10.88 7.15
C ARG A 475 7.78 -10.02 6.06
N HIS A 476 8.57 -9.69 5.04
CA HIS A 476 8.08 -8.86 3.95
C HIS A 476 8.55 -9.38 2.60
N LEU A 477 7.70 -9.21 1.59
CA LEU A 477 8.03 -9.33 0.19
C LEU A 477 7.92 -7.94 -0.45
N VAL A 478 8.98 -7.50 -1.11
CA VAL A 478 9.02 -6.17 -1.75
C VAL A 478 9.40 -6.34 -3.22
N ALA A 479 8.56 -5.82 -4.09
CA ALA A 479 8.81 -5.81 -5.53
C ALA A 479 9.64 -4.57 -5.91
N LEU A 480 10.84 -4.80 -6.43
CA LEU A 480 11.70 -3.83 -7.11
C LEU A 480 11.94 -4.33 -8.54
N ALA A 481 13.15 -4.12 -9.09
CA ALA A 481 13.54 -4.79 -10.34
C ALA A 481 13.54 -6.31 -10.16
N ASP A 482 13.90 -6.79 -8.98
CA ASP A 482 13.79 -8.17 -8.54
C ASP A 482 12.83 -8.26 -7.35
N LEU A 483 12.39 -9.44 -6.99
CA LEU A 483 11.63 -9.66 -5.77
C LEU A 483 12.60 -9.77 -4.59
N ILE A 484 12.37 -8.99 -3.57
CA ILE A 484 13.16 -8.99 -2.33
C ILE A 484 12.34 -9.62 -1.20
N ALA A 485 12.92 -10.62 -0.56
CA ALA A 485 12.38 -11.15 0.69
C ALA A 485 13.20 -10.59 1.87
N LEU A 486 12.54 -9.80 2.71
CA LEU A 486 13.09 -9.33 3.96
C LEU A 486 12.70 -10.33 5.05
N THR A 487 13.69 -10.94 5.67
CA THR A 487 13.48 -11.96 6.69
C THR A 487 13.93 -11.46 8.07
N ALA A 488 13.61 -12.22 9.11
CA ALA A 488 14.06 -11.91 10.46
C ALA A 488 15.60 -11.89 10.61
N GLY A 489 16.31 -12.64 9.77
CA GLY A 489 17.77 -12.79 9.87
C GLY A 489 18.57 -12.23 8.70
N GLY A 490 17.92 -11.74 7.63
CA GLY A 490 18.65 -11.21 6.47
C GLY A 490 17.75 -10.86 5.30
N GLU A 491 18.34 -10.36 4.25
CA GLU A 491 17.70 -9.92 2.99
C GLU A 491 18.09 -10.88 1.87
N PHE A 492 17.10 -11.30 1.08
CA PHE A 492 17.29 -12.23 -0.04
C PHE A 492 16.72 -11.63 -1.33
N ARG A 493 17.49 -11.77 -2.40
CA ARG A 493 17.08 -11.47 -3.77
C ARG A 493 16.53 -12.73 -4.41
N ILE A 494 15.33 -12.65 -4.99
CA ILE A 494 14.68 -13.70 -5.75
C ILE A 494 14.55 -13.16 -7.17
N TYR A 495 15.14 -13.86 -8.14
CA TYR A 495 15.23 -13.39 -9.50
C TYR A 495 15.30 -14.57 -10.49
N SER A 496 15.13 -14.29 -11.75
CA SER A 496 15.30 -15.28 -12.80
C SER A 496 16.77 -15.34 -13.25
N ASP A 497 17.34 -16.54 -13.35
CA ASP A 497 18.69 -16.76 -13.88
C ASP A 497 18.59 -17.30 -15.30
N GLY A 498 18.81 -16.42 -16.27
CA GLY A 498 18.83 -16.77 -17.71
C GLY A 498 17.47 -16.78 -18.42
N ALA A 499 16.36 -16.45 -17.75
CA ALA A 499 15.04 -16.29 -18.37
C ALA A 499 14.48 -14.87 -18.12
N PRO A 500 13.54 -14.39 -18.96
CA PRO A 500 12.97 -13.04 -18.83
C PRO A 500 12.06 -12.87 -17.60
N ALA A 501 11.61 -13.97 -16.97
CA ALA A 501 10.75 -13.95 -15.80
C ALA A 501 11.03 -15.12 -14.86
N ILE A 502 10.57 -15.02 -13.61
CA ILE A 502 10.69 -16.08 -12.62
C ILE A 502 9.72 -17.21 -12.96
N THR A 503 10.29 -18.40 -13.24
CA THR A 503 9.56 -19.62 -13.55
C THR A 503 10.02 -20.75 -12.61
N PRO A 504 9.30 -21.88 -12.54
CA PRO A 504 9.72 -23.05 -11.74
C PRO A 504 11.14 -23.53 -12.05
N THR A 505 11.64 -23.32 -13.27
CA THR A 505 12.93 -23.81 -13.74
C THR A 505 14.05 -22.76 -13.76
N SER A 506 13.71 -21.45 -13.66
CA SER A 506 14.67 -20.36 -13.79
C SER A 506 14.94 -19.60 -12.50
N VAL A 507 14.22 -19.89 -11.42
CA VAL A 507 14.31 -19.13 -10.16
C VAL A 507 15.66 -19.33 -9.48
N SER A 508 16.23 -18.22 -9.00
CA SER A 508 17.43 -18.20 -8.17
C SER A 508 17.20 -17.35 -6.92
N ILE A 509 17.64 -17.82 -5.76
CA ILE A 509 17.52 -17.12 -4.47
C ILE A 509 18.93 -16.91 -3.92
N LYS A 510 19.31 -15.64 -3.69
CA LYS A 510 20.64 -15.28 -3.18
C LYS A 510 20.55 -14.33 -1.99
N PRO A 511 21.31 -14.58 -0.91
CA PRO A 511 21.41 -13.65 0.21
C PRO A 511 22.09 -12.35 -0.24
N GLN A 512 21.61 -11.22 0.30
CA GLN A 512 22.13 -9.88 0.02
C GLN A 512 22.71 -9.22 1.26
N GLY A 513 22.21 -9.54 2.43
CA GLY A 513 22.63 -9.00 3.72
C GLY A 513 22.15 -9.85 4.89
N TYR A 514 22.56 -9.46 6.10
CA TYR A 514 22.25 -10.16 7.34
C TYR A 514 21.74 -9.23 8.44
N ALA A 515 21.14 -8.09 8.07
CA ALA A 515 20.62 -7.15 9.05
C ALA A 515 19.25 -7.59 9.60
N GLY A 516 18.47 -8.24 8.76
CA GLY A 516 17.09 -8.65 9.06
C GLY A 516 16.14 -7.48 9.22
N ALA A 517 14.86 -7.71 8.99
CA ALA A 517 13.79 -6.73 9.10
C ALA A 517 12.88 -6.98 10.31
N SER A 518 12.34 -5.92 10.92
CA SER A 518 11.25 -5.99 11.89
C SER A 518 9.93 -6.33 11.22
N ASN A 519 8.83 -6.37 11.96
CA ASN A 519 7.49 -6.61 11.39
C ASN A 519 6.82 -5.33 10.85
N VAL A 520 7.43 -4.16 11.00
CA VAL A 520 6.94 -2.89 10.47
C VAL A 520 7.00 -2.92 8.95
N GLN A 521 5.87 -2.59 8.31
CA GLN A 521 5.77 -2.59 6.84
C GLN A 521 6.82 -1.68 6.22
N PRO A 522 7.68 -2.18 5.32
CA PRO A 522 8.67 -1.36 4.62
C PRO A 522 7.99 -0.40 3.63
N VAL A 523 8.66 0.71 3.35
CA VAL A 523 8.21 1.67 2.36
C VAL A 523 9.15 1.68 1.15
N VAL A 524 8.55 1.74 -0.05
CA VAL A 524 9.28 1.81 -1.30
C VAL A 524 9.42 3.27 -1.71
N THR A 525 10.63 3.69 -1.96
CA THR A 525 10.96 5.03 -2.47
C THR A 525 11.27 4.94 -3.98
N THR A 526 11.80 5.99 -4.58
CA THR A 526 12.04 6.06 -6.04
C THR A 526 12.99 4.96 -6.58
N GLY A 527 13.76 4.28 -5.75
CA GLY A 527 14.71 3.26 -6.22
C GLY A 527 15.29 2.42 -5.10
N SER A 528 14.77 2.58 -3.89
CA SER A 528 15.21 1.85 -2.71
C SER A 528 14.04 1.47 -1.82
N VAL A 529 14.31 0.63 -0.85
CA VAL A 529 13.37 0.23 0.20
C VAL A 529 13.91 0.72 1.53
N LEU A 530 13.07 1.42 2.26
CA LEU A 530 13.34 1.76 3.66
C LEU A 530 12.60 0.78 4.56
N TYR A 531 13.30 0.16 5.46
CA TYR A 531 12.75 -0.82 6.40
C TYR A 531 13.40 -0.70 7.77
N VAL A 532 12.67 -1.14 8.78
CA VAL A 532 13.15 -1.14 10.17
C VAL A 532 13.91 -2.44 10.43
N GLN A 533 15.12 -2.34 10.93
CA GLN A 533 15.97 -3.49 11.26
C GLN A 533 15.34 -4.33 12.38
N ALA A 534 15.52 -5.65 12.32
CA ALA A 534 14.98 -6.60 13.30
C ALA A 534 15.45 -6.33 14.74
N GLN A 535 16.68 -5.89 14.91
CA GLN A 535 17.28 -5.57 16.21
C GLN A 535 17.73 -4.11 16.26
N GLY A 536 17.41 -3.41 17.35
CA GLY A 536 17.82 -2.03 17.57
C GLY A 536 17.00 -0.98 16.81
N SER A 537 15.92 -1.39 16.15
CA SER A 537 14.94 -0.50 15.46
C SER A 537 15.56 0.58 14.57
N ARG A 538 16.74 0.32 13.99
CA ARG A 538 17.39 1.23 13.05
C ARG A 538 16.65 1.27 11.73
N LEU A 539 16.55 2.45 11.12
CA LEU A 539 16.04 2.55 9.75
C LEU A 539 17.16 2.22 8.76
N ARG A 540 16.92 1.23 7.92
CA ARG A 540 17.85 0.82 6.87
C ARG A 540 17.30 1.14 5.49
N GLU A 541 18.21 1.48 4.61
CA GLU A 541 17.96 1.63 3.18
C GLU A 541 18.54 0.42 2.44
N LEU A 542 17.74 -0.23 1.62
CA LEU A 542 18.19 -1.29 0.71
C LEU A 542 18.08 -0.78 -0.72
N SER A 543 19.20 -0.69 -1.41
CA SER A 543 19.28 -0.21 -2.79
C SER A 543 20.21 -1.11 -3.63
N TYR A 544 19.95 -1.16 -4.93
CA TYR A 544 20.76 -1.93 -5.86
C TYR A 544 22.08 -1.20 -6.16
N SER A 545 23.22 -1.88 -5.97
CA SER A 545 24.53 -1.39 -6.37
C SER A 545 24.99 -2.14 -7.61
N TRP A 546 25.09 -1.44 -8.71
CA TRP A 546 25.50 -2.05 -9.96
C TRP A 546 26.97 -2.51 -9.95
N GLU A 547 27.85 -1.82 -9.22
CA GLU A 547 29.25 -2.19 -9.06
C GLU A 547 29.43 -3.54 -8.34
N ALA A 548 28.52 -3.83 -7.38
CA ALA A 548 28.50 -5.09 -6.66
C ALA A 548 27.61 -6.15 -7.34
N ASN A 549 26.81 -5.77 -8.33
CA ASN A 549 25.73 -6.58 -8.90
C ASN A 549 24.86 -7.22 -7.81
N ALA A 550 24.55 -6.45 -6.76
CA ALA A 550 23.84 -6.91 -5.58
C ALA A 550 23.08 -5.77 -4.90
N TYR A 551 22.09 -6.11 -4.10
CA TYR A 551 21.48 -5.15 -3.20
C TYR A 551 22.36 -4.96 -1.97
N ARG A 552 22.50 -3.71 -1.53
CA ARG A 552 23.24 -3.34 -0.34
C ARG A 552 22.36 -2.62 0.64
N THR A 553 22.63 -2.82 1.93
CA THR A 553 21.95 -2.13 3.01
C THR A 553 22.83 -1.08 3.62
N VAL A 554 22.28 0.11 3.83
CA VAL A 554 22.93 1.24 4.51
C VAL A 554 22.08 1.62 5.72
N ASP A 555 22.74 2.00 6.82
CA ASP A 555 22.07 2.54 8.01
C ASP A 555 21.74 4.02 7.78
N ALA A 556 20.47 4.32 7.50
CA ALA A 556 19.98 5.67 7.29
C ALA A 556 19.89 6.48 8.61
N SER A 557 19.95 5.81 9.76
CA SER A 557 19.90 6.41 11.10
C SER A 557 21.26 6.69 11.73
N ILE A 558 22.37 6.42 11.03
CA ILE A 558 23.73 6.45 11.57
C ILE A 558 24.13 7.81 12.19
N MET A 559 23.58 8.92 11.68
CA MET A 559 23.89 10.24 12.19
C MET A 559 23.06 10.62 13.42
N ALA A 560 21.92 9.96 13.63
CA ALA A 560 20.99 10.26 14.73
C ALA A 560 20.63 9.01 15.57
N PRO A 561 21.58 8.18 16.00
CA PRO A 561 21.29 6.97 16.77
C PRO A 561 20.57 7.23 18.07
N HIS A 562 20.75 8.40 18.67
CA HIS A 562 20.10 8.81 19.92
C HIS A 562 18.56 8.88 19.80
N ARG A 563 18.02 8.98 18.56
CA ARG A 563 16.57 8.96 18.31
C ARG A 563 15.98 7.56 18.29
N PHE A 564 16.83 6.54 18.23
CA PHE A 564 16.45 5.11 18.13
C PHE A 564 16.86 4.28 19.33
N ASN A 565 17.95 4.68 20.02
CA ASN A 565 18.47 3.91 21.16
C ASN A 565 17.45 3.87 22.29
N GLY A 566 17.00 2.65 22.64
CA GLY A 566 16.02 2.42 23.70
C GLY A 566 14.56 2.55 23.27
N TYR A 567 14.31 2.78 21.98
CA TYR A 567 12.96 2.91 21.42
C TYR A 567 12.73 1.92 20.29
N THR A 568 11.46 1.61 20.04
CA THR A 568 11.04 0.75 18.92
C THR A 568 10.22 1.57 17.94
N VAL A 569 10.51 1.44 16.65
CA VAL A 569 9.65 2.00 15.58
C VAL A 569 8.46 1.07 15.39
N THR A 570 7.25 1.61 15.43
CA THR A 570 5.99 0.87 15.37
C THR A 570 5.26 1.03 14.04
N ASP A 571 5.43 2.15 13.36
CA ASP A 571 4.80 2.40 12.06
C ASP A 571 5.69 3.28 11.18
N LEU A 572 5.54 3.16 9.86
CA LEU A 572 6.40 3.82 8.88
C LEU A 572 5.59 4.20 7.63
N THR A 573 5.79 5.43 7.14
CA THR A 573 5.21 5.87 5.86
C THR A 573 6.14 6.84 5.15
N TYR A 574 5.89 7.14 3.86
CA TYR A 574 6.73 7.99 3.03
C TYR A 574 5.92 8.97 2.21
N SER A 575 6.24 10.24 2.31
CA SER A 575 5.71 11.34 1.48
C SER A 575 6.74 11.71 0.41
N ARG A 576 6.30 11.85 -0.85
CA ARG A 576 7.16 12.24 -1.99
C ARG A 576 7.11 13.73 -2.27
N ALA A 577 5.94 14.33 -2.12
CA ALA A 577 5.66 15.70 -2.49
C ALA A 577 5.05 16.49 -1.32
N PRO A 578 5.38 17.78 -1.13
CA PRO A 578 6.35 18.59 -1.89
C PRO A 578 7.81 18.26 -1.54
N ASP A 579 8.07 17.61 -0.41
CA ASP A 579 9.40 17.19 0.04
C ASP A 579 9.40 15.70 0.34
N SER A 580 10.47 15.02 -0.01
CA SER A 580 10.66 13.60 0.27
C SER A 580 10.96 13.39 1.75
N ILE A 581 9.96 12.92 2.51
CA ILE A 581 10.09 12.72 3.96
C ILE A 581 9.59 11.32 4.32
N THR A 582 10.43 10.58 5.02
CA THR A 582 10.03 9.33 5.67
C THR A 582 9.58 9.64 7.09
N TRP A 583 8.38 9.21 7.44
CA TRP A 583 7.80 9.39 8.75
C TRP A 583 7.80 8.06 9.51
N ALA A 584 8.27 8.07 10.75
CA ALA A 584 8.35 6.90 11.60
C ALA A 584 7.78 7.20 12.99
N VAL A 585 6.88 6.37 13.46
CA VAL A 585 6.31 6.46 14.81
C VAL A 585 7.14 5.60 15.76
N ARG A 586 7.49 6.16 16.92
CA ARG A 586 8.13 5.42 18.00
C ARG A 586 7.11 4.95 19.04
N ASP A 587 7.50 3.93 19.79
CA ASP A 587 6.69 3.33 20.87
C ASP A 587 6.42 4.27 22.06
N ASP A 588 7.17 5.38 22.17
CA ASP A 588 6.90 6.46 23.14
C ASP A 588 6.01 7.59 22.59
N GLY A 589 5.46 7.42 21.42
CA GLY A 589 4.54 8.37 20.79
C GLY A 589 5.19 9.56 20.11
N VAL A 590 6.52 9.57 19.94
CA VAL A 590 7.21 10.60 19.16
C VAL A 590 7.16 10.25 17.68
N LEU A 591 6.83 11.24 16.85
CA LEU A 591 6.90 11.13 15.40
C LEU A 591 8.27 11.60 14.91
N LEU A 592 9.04 10.72 14.30
CA LEU A 592 10.29 11.07 13.63
C LEU A 592 10.01 11.36 12.16
N GLY A 593 10.69 12.37 11.62
CA GLY A 593 10.76 12.64 10.19
C GLY A 593 12.20 12.53 9.71
N MET A 594 12.41 11.96 8.55
CA MET A 594 13.69 11.98 7.86
C MET A 594 13.53 12.58 6.48
N THR A 595 14.10 13.74 6.26
CA THR A 595 14.23 14.28 4.90
C THR A 595 15.19 13.40 4.13
N TYR A 596 14.69 12.80 3.04
CA TYR A 596 15.36 11.72 2.34
C TYR A 596 15.58 12.04 0.87
N VAL A 597 16.81 12.39 0.51
CA VAL A 597 17.27 12.59 -0.87
C VAL A 597 18.63 11.91 -1.04
N PRO A 598 18.64 10.60 -1.31
CA PRO A 598 19.87 9.80 -1.33
C PRO A 598 20.87 10.26 -2.37
N ASP A 599 20.42 10.72 -3.54
CA ASP A 599 21.30 11.23 -4.60
C ASP A 599 22.15 12.43 -4.17
N GLN A 600 21.69 13.19 -3.19
CA GLN A 600 22.38 14.32 -2.58
C GLN A 600 22.95 13.99 -1.20
N GLN A 601 22.85 12.73 -0.77
CA GLN A 601 23.28 12.25 0.54
C GLN A 601 22.58 12.99 1.71
N VAL A 602 21.33 13.47 1.51
CA VAL A 602 20.52 14.09 2.54
C VAL A 602 19.71 13.02 3.27
N TYR A 603 20.01 12.86 4.55
CA TYR A 603 19.33 12.00 5.54
C TYR A 603 19.13 12.83 6.80
N GLY A 604 18.30 13.87 6.72
CA GLY A 604 18.12 14.86 7.78
C GLY A 604 17.03 14.45 8.76
N TRP A 605 17.40 13.98 9.93
CA TRP A 605 16.46 13.60 10.99
C TRP A 605 15.92 14.79 11.75
N HIS A 606 14.65 14.75 12.10
CA HIS A 606 13.96 15.69 12.95
C HIS A 606 12.85 15.00 13.73
N ALA A 607 12.48 15.56 14.88
CA ALA A 607 11.51 14.97 15.77
C ALA A 607 10.28 15.85 15.94
N HIS A 608 9.11 15.26 16.05
CA HIS A 608 7.85 15.96 16.23
C HIS A 608 7.08 15.37 17.41
N ASP A 609 6.56 16.27 18.22
CA ASP A 609 5.68 15.95 19.32
C ASP A 609 4.42 16.80 19.28
N THR A 610 3.46 16.44 20.08
CA THR A 610 2.17 17.09 20.25
C THR A 610 1.71 16.91 21.69
N ALA A 611 0.61 17.55 22.08
CA ALA A 611 -0.05 17.24 23.34
C ALA A 611 -0.79 15.89 23.27
N GLY A 612 -0.04 14.80 23.16
CA GLY A 612 -0.49 13.42 22.95
C GLY A 612 0.63 12.53 22.43
N GLU A 613 0.28 11.33 22.01
CA GLU A 613 1.18 10.30 21.50
C GLU A 613 0.74 9.92 20.09
N PHE A 614 1.65 9.97 19.11
CA PHE A 614 1.40 9.41 17.78
C PHE A 614 1.41 7.88 17.87
N GLU A 615 0.39 7.20 17.30
CA GLU A 615 0.30 5.74 17.34
C GLU A 615 0.40 5.12 15.94
N SER A 616 -0.14 5.76 14.90
CA SER A 616 -0.08 5.28 13.52
C SER A 616 0.02 6.42 12.54
N VAL A 617 0.63 6.19 11.39
CA VAL A 617 0.78 7.17 10.32
C VAL A 617 0.53 6.54 8.96
N CYS A 618 -0.03 7.34 8.06
CA CYS A 618 -0.31 6.95 6.70
C CYS A 618 -0.20 8.16 5.79
N THR A 619 0.33 7.98 4.59
CA THR A 619 0.43 9.04 3.60
C THR A 619 -0.41 8.71 2.38
N VAL A 620 -1.20 9.66 1.93
CA VAL A 620 -2.02 9.58 0.72
C VAL A 620 -1.83 10.83 -0.13
N SER A 621 -1.95 10.69 -1.46
CA SER A 621 -1.84 11.83 -2.37
C SER A 621 -3.15 12.58 -2.42
N GLU A 622 -3.13 13.88 -2.12
CA GLU A 622 -4.27 14.79 -2.23
C GLU A 622 -3.86 16.02 -3.03
N GLY A 623 -4.49 16.22 -4.17
CA GLY A 623 -4.12 17.32 -5.09
C GLY A 623 -2.67 17.21 -5.56
N SER A 624 -1.82 18.16 -5.17
CA SER A 624 -0.40 18.22 -5.54
C SER A 624 0.57 17.78 -4.44
N GLU A 625 0.05 17.34 -3.29
CA GLU A 625 0.85 16.98 -2.12
C GLU A 625 0.55 15.55 -1.66
N ASP A 626 1.55 14.92 -1.07
CA ASP A 626 1.36 13.69 -0.29
C ASP A 626 1.10 14.08 1.16
N VAL A 627 -0.13 13.91 1.62
CA VAL A 627 -0.61 14.36 2.91
C VAL A 627 -0.45 13.26 3.96
N LEU A 628 0.14 13.62 5.08
CA LEU A 628 0.30 12.73 6.22
C LEU A 628 -0.98 12.75 7.08
N TYR A 629 -1.53 11.57 7.33
CA TYR A 629 -2.53 11.34 8.36
C TYR A 629 -1.90 10.60 9.53
N ALA A 630 -2.37 10.92 10.72
CA ALA A 630 -1.89 10.28 11.94
C ALA A 630 -3.06 9.93 12.87
N VAL A 631 -2.90 8.83 13.60
CA VAL A 631 -3.70 8.58 14.81
C VAL A 631 -2.92 9.13 15.98
N VAL A 632 -3.55 10.04 16.72
CA VAL A 632 -2.96 10.65 17.90
C VAL A 632 -3.79 10.30 19.12
N LYS A 633 -3.17 9.63 20.07
CA LYS A 633 -3.74 9.35 21.39
C LYS A 633 -3.58 10.56 22.29
N ARG A 634 -4.68 11.11 22.78
CA ARG A 634 -4.72 12.33 23.60
C ARG A 634 -5.48 12.08 24.91
N THR A 635 -5.23 12.97 25.86
CA THR A 635 -6.05 13.05 27.09
C THR A 635 -6.86 14.34 27.04
N VAL A 636 -8.17 14.21 26.83
CA VAL A 636 -9.10 15.33 26.78
C VAL A 636 -10.17 15.14 27.84
N ASN A 637 -10.39 16.14 28.67
CA ASN A 637 -11.34 16.08 29.79
C ASN A 637 -11.19 14.81 30.66
N ALA A 638 -9.94 14.50 31.02
CA ALA A 638 -9.53 13.30 31.78
C ALA A 638 -9.89 11.94 31.11
N ARG A 639 -10.18 11.92 29.80
CA ARG A 639 -10.47 10.71 29.02
C ARG A 639 -9.35 10.48 28.00
N THR A 640 -8.96 9.24 27.82
CA THR A 640 -8.08 8.86 26.71
C THR A 640 -8.90 8.75 25.43
N VAL A 641 -8.53 9.51 24.41
CA VAL A 641 -9.18 9.53 23.09
C VAL A 641 -8.13 9.30 22.00
N ARG A 642 -8.57 8.77 20.85
CA ARG A 642 -7.75 8.62 19.65
C ARG A 642 -8.37 9.41 18.53
N TYR A 643 -7.62 10.37 18.02
CA TYR A 643 -8.06 11.23 16.93
C TYR A 643 -7.32 10.89 15.65
N VAL A 644 -8.07 10.80 14.57
CA VAL A 644 -7.51 10.82 13.22
C VAL A 644 -7.29 12.27 12.86
N GLU A 645 -6.05 12.63 12.60
CA GLU A 645 -5.63 13.99 12.30
C GLU A 645 -4.84 14.03 10.99
N ARG A 646 -4.89 15.16 10.28
CA ARG A 646 -4.31 15.38 8.96
C ARG A 646 -3.30 16.53 9.05
N LEU A 647 -2.06 16.28 8.61
CA LEU A 647 -1.05 17.34 8.53
C LEU A 647 -1.45 18.34 7.43
N ARG A 648 -1.55 19.62 7.78
CA ARG A 648 -1.88 20.69 6.84
C ARG A 648 -0.68 21.03 5.96
N SER A 649 -0.96 21.60 4.79
CA SER A 649 0.10 22.09 3.92
C SER A 649 0.94 23.17 4.61
N ARG A 650 2.26 23.11 4.40
CA ARG A 650 3.16 24.20 4.80
C ARG A 650 3.22 25.33 3.77
N ILE A 651 2.60 25.13 2.60
CA ILE A 651 2.54 26.12 1.53
C ILE A 651 1.27 26.97 1.73
N PHE A 652 1.45 28.23 2.01
CA PHE A 652 0.37 29.22 2.19
C PHE A 652 0.79 30.54 1.58
N THR A 653 -0.18 31.40 1.24
CA THR A 653 0.07 32.70 0.62
C THR A 653 -0.09 33.86 1.58
N ALA A 654 -1.05 33.79 2.48
CA ALA A 654 -1.35 34.80 3.48
C ALA A 654 -1.18 34.24 4.89
N GLN A 655 -0.92 35.10 5.86
CA GLN A 655 -0.75 34.70 7.26
C GLN A 655 -2.04 34.14 7.86
N GLU A 656 -3.18 34.56 7.37
CA GLU A 656 -4.50 34.09 7.78
C GLU A 656 -4.76 32.62 7.38
N ASP A 657 -4.02 32.11 6.36
CA ASP A 657 -4.09 30.71 5.92
C ASP A 657 -3.12 29.79 6.67
N ALA A 658 -2.23 30.37 7.48
CA ALA A 658 -1.15 29.66 8.14
C ALA A 658 -1.67 28.81 9.32
N PHE A 659 -1.71 27.48 9.14
CA PHE A 659 -2.25 26.55 10.12
C PHE A 659 -1.14 25.92 10.98
N PHE A 660 -0.93 26.46 12.19
CA PHE A 660 0.15 26.05 13.09
C PHE A 660 -0.38 25.69 14.50
N VAL A 661 -1.47 24.94 14.53
CA VAL A 661 -2.09 24.39 15.76
C VAL A 661 -2.36 22.91 15.56
N ASP A 662 -2.24 22.09 16.60
CA ASP A 662 -2.53 20.65 16.54
C ASP A 662 -3.97 20.34 16.96
N SER A 663 -4.52 19.22 16.47
CA SER A 663 -5.95 18.87 16.66
C SER A 663 -6.87 20.04 16.34
N GLY A 664 -6.47 20.85 15.38
CA GLY A 664 -7.11 22.13 15.12
C GLY A 664 -8.28 22.03 14.15
N LEU A 665 -9.13 23.08 14.18
CA LEU A 665 -10.19 23.30 13.21
C LEU A 665 -10.07 24.72 12.64
N THR A 666 -10.57 24.87 11.42
CA THR A 666 -10.67 26.17 10.72
C THR A 666 -12.13 26.58 10.61
N TYR A 667 -12.46 27.76 11.09
CA TYR A 667 -13.66 28.47 10.69
C TYR A 667 -13.34 29.40 9.51
N SER A 668 -14.16 29.37 8.48
CA SER A 668 -14.09 30.30 7.35
C SER A 668 -15.49 30.71 6.96
N GLY A 669 -15.81 32.01 7.01
CA GLY A 669 -17.15 32.51 6.73
C GLY A 669 -17.35 33.98 7.10
N SER A 670 -18.59 34.39 7.33
CA SER A 670 -18.89 35.72 7.81
C SER A 670 -18.23 35.98 9.18
N PRO A 671 -17.79 37.23 9.49
CA PRO A 671 -17.13 37.52 10.76
C PRO A 671 -17.96 37.11 11.97
N VAL A 672 -17.35 36.32 12.86
CA VAL A 672 -17.96 35.81 14.09
C VAL A 672 -17.10 36.18 15.29
N SER A 673 -17.73 36.43 16.43
CA SER A 673 -17.07 36.66 17.73
C SER A 673 -17.03 35.37 18.60
N THR A 674 -17.63 34.27 18.16
CA THR A 674 -17.63 32.98 18.86
C THR A 674 -17.43 31.87 17.83
N VAL A 675 -16.43 31.03 18.05
CA VAL A 675 -16.14 29.86 17.23
C VAL A 675 -16.56 28.61 18.00
N GLY A 676 -17.46 27.82 17.41
CA GLY A 676 -17.97 26.56 17.98
C GLY A 676 -17.45 25.33 17.24
N GLY A 677 -17.96 24.15 17.64
CA GLY A 677 -17.58 22.85 17.06
C GLY A 677 -16.33 22.22 17.70
N LEU A 678 -15.77 22.83 18.73
CA LEU A 678 -14.51 22.43 19.38
C LEU A 678 -14.69 21.39 20.49
N TYR A 679 -15.73 20.56 20.42
CA TYR A 679 -16.04 19.56 21.48
C TYR A 679 -14.91 18.55 21.73
N HIS A 680 -14.11 18.25 20.71
CA HIS A 680 -12.94 17.39 20.80
C HIS A 680 -11.79 18.01 21.62
N LEU A 681 -11.85 19.30 21.90
CA LEU A 681 -10.88 20.03 22.72
C LEU A 681 -11.47 20.55 24.04
N GLU A 682 -12.62 20.03 24.50
CA GLU A 682 -13.28 20.49 25.72
C GLU A 682 -12.34 20.47 26.93
N GLY A 683 -12.24 21.59 27.64
CA GLY A 683 -11.36 21.75 28.79
C GLY A 683 -9.88 21.94 28.46
N GLN A 684 -9.49 21.92 27.19
CA GLN A 684 -8.10 22.17 26.75
C GLN A 684 -7.85 23.67 26.55
N THR A 685 -6.60 24.07 26.84
CA THR A 685 -6.12 25.41 26.51
C THR A 685 -5.65 25.43 25.05
N VAL A 686 -6.19 26.33 24.24
CA VAL A 686 -5.95 26.41 22.81
C VAL A 686 -5.27 27.70 22.38
N ASP A 687 -4.48 27.60 21.32
CA ASP A 687 -3.99 28.77 20.55
C ASP A 687 -5.05 29.14 19.50
N ILE A 688 -5.16 30.43 19.22
CA ILE A 688 -6.13 30.99 18.28
C ILE A 688 -5.40 31.95 17.33
N LEU A 689 -5.57 31.72 16.03
CA LEU A 689 -5.17 32.65 14.98
C LEU A 689 -6.42 33.16 14.26
N ALA A 690 -6.75 34.43 14.42
CA ALA A 690 -7.95 35.08 13.88
C ALA A 690 -7.56 36.11 12.84
N ASP A 691 -7.97 35.97 11.56
CA ASP A 691 -7.59 36.80 10.42
C ASP A 691 -6.06 37.12 10.40
N GLY A 692 -5.24 36.09 10.71
CA GLY A 692 -3.79 36.20 10.78
C GLY A 692 -3.23 36.89 12.05
N ALA A 693 -4.06 37.27 13.00
CA ALA A 693 -3.63 37.81 14.29
C ALA A 693 -3.72 36.73 15.38
N VAL A 694 -2.72 36.72 16.27
CA VAL A 694 -2.72 35.80 17.43
C VAL A 694 -3.61 36.42 18.52
N GLU A 695 -4.60 35.66 18.94
CA GLU A 695 -5.46 35.94 20.11
C GLU A 695 -4.86 35.34 21.40
N ALA A 696 -5.34 35.83 22.53
CA ALA A 696 -4.96 35.24 23.82
C ALA A 696 -5.43 33.76 23.92
N ARG A 697 -4.59 32.91 24.52
CA ARG A 697 -4.95 31.51 24.82
C ARG A 697 -6.21 31.46 25.66
N GLN A 698 -7.11 30.53 25.32
CA GLN A 698 -8.36 30.31 26.03
C GLN A 698 -8.56 28.86 26.31
N VAL A 699 -9.39 28.56 27.31
CA VAL A 699 -9.89 27.19 27.57
C VAL A 699 -11.19 26.98 26.81
N VAL A 700 -11.29 25.91 26.06
CA VAL A 700 -12.53 25.55 25.37
C VAL A 700 -13.59 25.18 26.40
N THR A 701 -14.76 25.80 26.30
CA THR A 701 -15.89 25.56 27.19
C THR A 701 -17.18 25.40 26.38
N ASN A 702 -17.89 24.30 26.57
CA ASN A 702 -19.07 23.91 25.79
C ASN A 702 -18.77 23.84 24.27
N GLY A 703 -17.56 23.40 23.92
CA GLY A 703 -17.10 23.28 22.53
C GLY A 703 -16.92 24.64 21.82
N GLN A 704 -16.67 25.74 22.55
CA GLN A 704 -16.57 27.08 22.00
C GLN A 704 -15.42 27.90 22.61
N VAL A 705 -14.96 28.87 21.83
CA VAL A 705 -14.07 29.98 22.26
C VAL A 705 -14.65 31.32 21.81
N THR A 706 -14.33 32.43 22.56
CA THR A 706 -14.82 33.76 22.25
C THR A 706 -13.64 34.65 21.80
N LEU A 707 -13.78 35.30 20.65
CA LEU A 707 -12.76 36.18 20.08
C LEU A 707 -12.88 37.59 20.64
N GLY A 708 -11.74 38.28 20.82
CA GLY A 708 -11.72 39.66 21.18
C GLY A 708 -12.25 40.59 20.07
N THR A 709 -12.06 40.20 18.83
CA THR A 709 -12.57 40.89 17.63
C THR A 709 -13.22 39.86 16.71
N ALA A 710 -14.34 40.22 16.09
CA ALA A 710 -14.98 39.34 15.11
C ALA A 710 -14.05 39.10 13.93
N ALA A 711 -13.91 37.82 13.52
CA ALA A 711 -12.99 37.38 12.47
C ALA A 711 -13.67 36.44 11.48
N SER A 712 -13.17 36.45 10.24
CA SER A 712 -13.69 35.65 9.10
C SER A 712 -12.97 34.33 8.94
N THR A 713 -11.67 34.28 9.17
CA THR A 713 -10.85 33.06 9.12
C THR A 713 -10.22 32.85 10.50
N VAL A 714 -10.56 31.74 11.14
CA VAL A 714 -10.06 31.44 12.49
C VAL A 714 -9.56 30.01 12.57
N HIS A 715 -8.31 29.85 12.97
CA HIS A 715 -7.72 28.56 13.31
C HIS A 715 -7.66 28.44 14.83
N VAL A 716 -8.20 27.33 15.34
CA VAL A 716 -8.20 27.05 16.79
C VAL A 716 -7.70 25.65 17.02
N GLY A 717 -6.74 25.45 17.91
CA GLY A 717 -6.24 24.12 18.26
C GLY A 717 -5.19 24.14 19.37
N LEU A 718 -4.61 22.99 19.65
CA LEU A 718 -3.60 22.82 20.69
C LEU A 718 -2.31 23.53 20.30
N PRO A 719 -1.57 24.14 21.27
CA PRO A 719 -0.33 24.83 21.00
C PRO A 719 0.80 23.89 20.57
N ILE A 720 1.62 24.36 19.62
CA ILE A 720 2.82 23.67 19.15
C ILE A 720 4.04 24.52 19.54
N THR A 721 4.98 23.93 20.28
CA THR A 721 6.29 24.53 20.51
C THR A 721 7.30 23.96 19.53
N ALA A 722 7.95 24.80 18.73
CA ALA A 722 8.98 24.40 17.78
C ALA A 722 10.35 24.95 18.20
N ASP A 723 11.34 24.10 18.33
CA ASP A 723 12.66 24.38 18.86
C ASP A 723 13.77 23.93 17.90
N LEU A 724 14.75 24.81 17.66
CA LEU A 724 16.03 24.47 17.04
C LEU A 724 17.16 24.79 18.01
N VAL A 725 18.17 23.90 18.05
CA VAL A 725 19.43 24.17 18.74
C VAL A 725 20.59 23.84 17.80
N THR A 726 21.51 24.80 17.65
CA THR A 726 22.72 24.58 16.85
C THR A 726 23.65 23.58 17.55
N LEU A 727 24.48 22.90 16.79
CA LEU A 727 25.61 22.15 17.37
C LEU A 727 26.57 23.10 18.08
N PRO A 728 27.40 22.59 19.02
CA PRO A 728 28.48 23.35 19.61
C PRO A 728 29.36 24.01 18.55
N LEU A 729 29.53 25.31 18.65
CA LEU A 729 30.29 26.07 17.66
C LEU A 729 31.77 25.83 17.82
N ALA A 730 32.41 25.34 16.77
CA ALA A 730 33.84 25.21 16.70
C ALA A 730 34.34 25.49 15.28
N MET A 731 35.43 26.22 15.16
CA MET A 731 36.05 26.56 13.87
C MET A 731 37.39 25.83 13.74
N GLU A 732 37.55 25.10 12.67
CA GLU A 732 38.82 24.44 12.36
C GLU A 732 39.89 25.46 11.99
N GLY A 733 41.09 25.33 12.55
CA GLY A 733 42.25 26.19 12.24
C GLY A 733 42.28 27.59 12.92
N ALA A 734 41.29 27.96 13.70
CA ALA A 734 41.31 29.24 14.44
C ALA A 734 41.68 28.97 15.92
N ALA A 735 42.88 29.35 16.33
CA ALA A 735 43.39 29.12 17.70
C ALA A 735 42.47 29.68 18.81
N ALA A 736 41.61 30.66 18.49
CA ALA A 736 40.72 31.33 19.43
C ALA A 736 39.24 30.85 19.38
N ALA A 737 38.87 29.92 18.50
CA ALA A 737 37.47 29.45 18.32
C ALA A 737 37.33 27.93 18.28
N GLY A 738 38.37 27.19 18.67
CA GLY A 738 38.37 25.71 18.75
C GLY A 738 37.54 25.17 19.91
N GLN A 739 37.44 23.85 19.97
CA GLN A 739 36.86 23.13 21.11
C GLN A 739 37.62 23.47 22.40
N GLY A 740 36.90 23.62 23.51
CA GLY A 740 37.51 23.95 24.80
C GLY A 740 37.69 25.46 25.05
N THR A 741 37.58 26.30 24.05
CA THR A 741 37.64 27.77 24.21
C THR A 741 36.27 28.28 24.66
N VAL A 742 36.25 29.13 25.68
CA VAL A 742 35.05 29.80 26.15
C VAL A 742 34.61 30.85 25.14
N LYS A 743 33.37 30.81 24.73
CA LYS A 743 32.79 31.67 23.68
C LYS A 743 31.46 32.26 24.13
N ASN A 744 31.12 33.41 23.55
CA ASN A 744 29.83 34.04 23.72
C ASN A 744 29.26 34.45 22.37
N ILE A 745 27.95 34.27 22.16
CA ILE A 745 27.21 34.79 21.02
C ILE A 745 26.63 36.14 21.42
N ASN A 746 27.05 37.19 20.77
CA ASN A 746 26.57 38.55 21.06
C ASN A 746 25.34 38.91 20.25
N LYS A 747 25.28 38.44 19.02
CA LYS A 747 24.22 38.75 18.07
C LYS A 747 24.00 37.64 17.10
N VAL A 748 22.75 37.43 16.73
CA VAL A 748 22.37 36.52 15.65
C VAL A 748 21.65 37.26 14.54
N HIS A 749 21.99 36.92 13.30
CA HIS A 749 21.29 37.35 12.11
C HIS A 749 20.61 36.11 11.53
N LEU A 750 19.30 36.03 11.67
CA LEU A 750 18.46 34.96 11.10
C LEU A 750 17.96 35.42 9.74
N ARG A 751 18.31 34.70 8.69
CA ARG A 751 17.69 34.90 7.39
C ARG A 751 16.44 34.01 7.30
N VAL A 752 15.28 34.63 7.11
CA VAL A 752 13.98 33.95 7.14
C VAL A 752 13.19 34.19 5.86
N SER A 753 12.22 33.30 5.63
CA SER A 753 11.24 33.40 4.55
C SER A 753 9.85 33.15 5.10
N GLN A 754 8.86 33.96 4.69
CA GLN A 754 7.45 33.86 5.10
C GLN A 754 7.28 33.58 6.60
N SER A 755 7.97 34.37 7.41
CA SER A 755 8.06 34.15 8.85
C SER A 755 7.45 35.32 9.62
N SER A 756 7.02 35.07 10.85
CA SER A 756 6.55 36.10 11.76
C SER A 756 7.48 36.21 12.96
N VAL A 757 6.97 36.18 14.19
CA VAL A 757 7.76 36.26 15.42
C VAL A 757 8.79 35.14 15.51
N VAL A 758 9.97 35.45 16.05
CA VAL A 758 10.99 34.46 16.40
C VAL A 758 11.65 34.83 17.73
N LYS A 759 11.91 33.82 18.54
CA LYS A 759 12.67 33.96 19.79
C LYS A 759 14.00 33.24 19.62
N ALA A 760 15.10 33.91 20.02
CA ALA A 760 16.42 33.29 19.99
C ALA A 760 17.22 33.70 21.23
N GLY A 761 18.09 32.80 21.69
CA GLY A 761 18.89 33.02 22.89
C GLY A 761 19.92 31.91 23.17
N PRO A 762 20.71 32.04 24.21
CA PRO A 762 21.73 31.08 24.58
C PRO A 762 21.14 29.83 25.27
N ALA A 763 19.91 29.94 25.76
CA ALA A 763 19.14 28.83 26.38
C ALA A 763 17.64 29.18 26.33
N PHE A 764 16.77 28.15 26.47
CA PHE A 764 15.31 28.31 26.35
C PHE A 764 14.66 29.14 27.48
N ASP A 765 15.36 29.37 28.57
CA ASP A 765 14.98 30.25 29.67
C ASP A 765 15.46 31.69 29.47
N ARG A 766 16.31 31.98 28.47
CA ARG A 766 16.91 33.29 28.17
C ARG A 766 16.78 33.66 26.71
N LEU A 767 15.55 33.61 26.20
CA LEU A 767 15.25 33.97 24.82
C LEU A 767 14.92 35.47 24.70
N ARG A 768 15.36 36.07 23.61
CA ARG A 768 14.94 37.42 23.16
C ARG A 768 14.00 37.27 21.99
N GLU A 769 12.90 38.00 22.02
CA GLU A 769 11.89 37.99 20.97
C GLU A 769 12.19 39.10 19.95
N TYR A 770 12.11 38.72 18.65
CA TYR A 770 12.08 39.69 17.58
C TYR A 770 10.64 40.23 17.44
N PRO A 771 10.43 41.59 17.49
CA PRO A 771 9.09 42.16 17.48
C PRO A 771 8.28 41.72 16.24
N ALA A 772 7.05 41.27 16.48
CA ALA A 772 6.11 40.91 15.42
C ALA A 772 5.81 42.10 14.50
N ARG A 773 5.56 43.25 15.07
CA ARG A 773 5.19 44.48 14.34
C ARG A 773 6.39 45.40 14.12
N ALA A 774 6.45 45.95 12.91
CA ALA A 774 7.26 47.15 12.62
C ALA A 774 6.42 48.40 12.85
N VAL A 775 7.11 49.51 13.06
CA VAL A 775 6.46 50.85 13.22
C VAL A 775 5.66 51.24 11.97
N THR A 776 5.99 50.65 10.84
CA THR A 776 5.34 50.87 9.53
C THR A 776 4.12 50.01 9.28
N ASP A 777 3.85 49.01 10.12
CA ASP A 777 2.71 48.10 9.91
C ASP A 777 1.39 48.86 10.17
N PRO A 778 0.36 48.73 9.30
CA PRO A 778 -0.92 49.41 9.46
C PRO A 778 -1.61 49.03 10.77
N TYR A 779 -2.25 50.02 11.41
CA TYR A 779 -3.05 49.80 12.62
C TYR A 779 -4.29 48.95 12.25
N GLY A 780 -4.64 47.95 13.04
CA GLY A 780 -5.82 47.12 12.82
C GLY A 780 -5.65 45.98 11.78
N SER A 781 -4.43 45.81 11.24
CA SER A 781 -4.09 44.65 10.37
C SER A 781 -3.11 43.70 11.08
N PRO A 782 -3.10 42.39 10.77
CA PRO A 782 -2.08 41.48 11.30
C PRO A 782 -0.68 41.90 10.82
N PRO A 783 0.40 41.58 11.57
CA PRO A 783 1.76 41.84 11.11
C PRO A 783 2.05 41.14 9.79
N ALA A 784 2.71 41.82 8.85
CA ALA A 784 3.06 41.19 7.59
C ALA A 784 4.13 40.11 7.77
N LEU A 785 4.05 39.06 6.96
CA LEU A 785 5.09 38.03 6.87
C LEU A 785 6.42 38.64 6.43
N ARG A 786 7.48 38.28 7.11
CA ARG A 786 8.82 38.81 6.89
C ARG A 786 9.63 37.87 6.00
N ASN A 787 10.34 38.50 5.07
CA ASN A 787 11.35 37.89 4.22
C ASN A 787 12.65 38.67 4.38
N GLY A 788 13.77 37.99 4.60
CA GLY A 788 15.07 38.63 4.71
C GLY A 788 15.78 38.40 6.04
N GLU A 789 16.57 39.33 6.48
CA GLU A 789 17.45 39.20 7.65
C GLU A 789 16.83 39.85 8.89
N LEU A 790 16.73 39.08 9.97
CA LEU A 790 16.31 39.50 11.30
C LEU A 790 17.52 39.50 12.22
N ALA A 791 17.85 40.65 12.82
CA ALA A 791 18.99 40.78 13.71
C ALA A 791 18.54 40.87 15.17
N LEU A 792 18.97 39.91 16.01
CA LEU A 792 18.70 39.90 17.45
C LEU A 792 20.00 40.02 18.25
N SER A 793 20.01 40.86 19.25
CA SER A 793 21.07 40.87 20.28
C SER A 793 20.77 39.75 21.29
N ILE A 794 21.75 38.91 21.60
CA ILE A 794 21.64 37.79 22.49
C ILE A 794 22.22 38.11 23.86
N ASP A 795 21.56 37.63 24.92
CA ASP A 795 22.08 37.81 26.28
C ASP A 795 23.42 37.08 26.45
N PRO A 796 24.41 37.74 27.09
CA PRO A 796 25.72 37.11 27.24
C PRO A 796 25.67 35.79 27.95
N SER A 797 26.33 34.78 27.36
CA SER A 797 26.47 33.46 27.96
C SER A 797 27.80 32.83 27.56
N TRP A 798 28.80 33.06 28.44
CA TRP A 798 30.13 32.51 28.23
C TRP A 798 30.19 31.04 28.59
N ASN A 799 30.31 30.17 27.58
CA ASN A 799 30.45 28.73 27.75
C ASN A 799 31.30 28.12 26.61
N GLN A 800 31.66 26.85 26.72
CA GLN A 800 32.50 26.17 25.73
C GLN A 800 31.75 25.84 24.47
N ASP A 801 30.44 25.55 24.55
CA ASP A 801 29.61 25.08 23.43
C ASP A 801 29.12 26.23 22.55
N ALA A 802 28.73 27.35 23.14
CA ALA A 802 28.18 28.53 22.47
C ALA A 802 27.04 28.13 21.47
N ALA A 803 26.12 27.26 21.90
CA ALA A 803 24.97 26.87 21.09
C ALA A 803 23.91 27.98 21.09
N LEU A 804 23.18 28.11 19.99
CA LEU A 804 22.06 29.04 19.86
C LEU A 804 20.76 28.26 19.92
N CYS A 805 19.83 28.66 20.76
CA CYS A 805 18.44 28.16 20.80
C CYS A 805 17.53 29.12 20.02
N VAL A 806 16.67 28.59 19.17
CA VAL A 806 15.61 29.35 18.47
C VAL A 806 14.28 28.67 18.79
N ARG A 807 13.26 29.46 19.14
CA ARG A 807 11.92 28.97 19.48
C ARG A 807 10.83 29.75 18.78
N GLN A 808 9.80 29.01 18.33
CA GLN A 808 8.50 29.53 17.97
C GLN A 808 7.41 28.77 18.74
N ASP A 809 6.68 29.49 19.58
CA ASP A 809 5.65 28.97 20.49
C ASP A 809 4.27 29.63 20.30
N LEU A 810 4.14 30.48 19.27
CA LEU A 810 2.87 31.06 18.83
C LEU A 810 2.37 30.36 17.58
N PRO A 811 1.07 30.41 17.25
CA PRO A 811 0.51 29.74 16.06
C PRO A 811 0.88 30.46 14.76
N LEU A 812 2.16 30.76 14.56
CA LEU A 812 2.71 31.56 13.47
C LEU A 812 3.82 30.79 12.72
N PRO A 813 4.02 31.08 11.42
CA PRO A 813 5.04 30.41 10.62
C PRO A 813 6.45 30.89 10.97
N LEU A 814 7.42 29.98 10.81
CA LEU A 814 8.85 30.28 10.88
C LEU A 814 9.62 29.34 9.93
N THR A 815 10.31 29.92 8.96
CA THR A 815 11.27 29.22 8.09
C THR A 815 12.61 29.92 8.16
N VAL A 816 13.61 29.25 8.70
CA VAL A 816 14.99 29.76 8.85
C VAL A 816 15.81 29.23 7.67
N LEU A 817 16.30 30.15 6.84
CA LEU A 817 17.12 29.84 5.67
C LEU A 817 18.59 29.67 6.03
N SER A 818 19.10 30.54 6.89
CA SER A 818 20.49 30.52 7.39
C SER A 818 20.63 31.32 8.68
N MET A 819 21.69 31.07 9.43
CA MET A 819 22.02 31.82 10.64
C MET A 819 23.45 32.35 10.58
N THR A 820 23.66 33.65 10.85
CA THR A 820 24.99 34.22 11.04
C THR A 820 25.14 34.62 12.50
N LEU A 821 26.11 34.04 13.17
CA LEU A 821 26.38 34.26 14.60
C LEU A 821 27.60 35.16 14.77
N GLU A 822 27.47 36.24 15.52
CA GLU A 822 28.60 37.10 15.93
C GLU A 822 29.15 36.56 17.26
N ILE A 823 30.32 35.93 17.19
CA ILE A 823 30.94 35.21 18.29
C ILE A 823 32.10 36.06 18.85
N GLN A 824 32.20 36.10 20.16
CA GLN A 824 33.35 36.57 20.88
C GLN A 824 34.02 35.45 21.64
N SER A 825 35.31 35.23 21.47
CA SER A 825 36.11 34.28 22.22
C SER A 825 36.68 34.93 23.48
N GLY A 826 36.62 34.23 24.62
CA GLY A 826 37.36 34.58 25.83
C GLY A 826 38.82 34.22 25.61
N GLY A 827 39.71 35.14 25.86
CA GLY A 827 41.17 34.95 25.81
C GLY A 827 41.73 34.11 26.95
#